data_2cc061b8fd9b66bdd323179201c8b2d3
#
_entry.id   2cc061b8fd9b66bdd323179201c8b2d3
#
_cell.length_a   1.000
_cell.length_b   1.000
_cell.length_c   1.000
_cell.angle_alpha   90.00
_cell.angle_beta   90.00
_cell.angle_gamma   90.00
#
_symmetry.space_group_name_H-M   'P 1'
#
loop_
_entity.id
_entity.type
_entity.pdbx_description
1 polymer ?
#
loop_
_entity_poly.entity_id
_entity_poly.type
_entity_poly.pdbx_seq_one_letter_code
_entity_poly.pdbx_strand_id
1 'polypeptide(L)'
;MYDFRETTPFKGSDNNQRPAEAMLIDGKYIEDLIPGYSTLQVSGRELLSQSIEKQTIGKSDGEFIQYVRNPSREIVVGYRLAAADNLSFRQAFYKLNSILHGDSHQVSFNDDPSKYWNATFSDIDDVPKGRNAITSSFTLFVPDGIAHSVATKTADNMPYKDVPVNLVTGSGGTFTGWSGYTSIASWFVDTMAFAPNASSAVLAAQSFTDNSSSTVYTFSFLAKADTAGDKAHCELFGSVGAPDFTLTTSWQAFTAKLTYTTMRRVYVGATKGNKGSIYIARPKLEIGTTASPWSPNPADPEYYADTIKVHNGGTYPVEPVITATMHADNGLIALINGQGGVLQFGNPEEADGVERKRSEVARYEGFDKEPAGAAYKTGQTNSHYYYIKAQKNVMEGSVKYADDDGSAVEPVFLPTNSYYWEGPSVHLKTTNASDGSNTKSFIAKWRYKFNSSVNALGAIEMTLDNDTGVAYEVIIRANYAGKDDVDVQVFAGSTLVFQQTLNRKVFSNGRYYEAKLTKLGNTLNLQLAGIVQGGIKPSEVITRTPPLVMPPIALTPAQASIPITGATLWFQRFENYPYPDMGVYDMDIEWLNVDYWTDLKNRFGAGDVVTIDIANRAVYVNGVPDSTLHTIGNEWSKFRFNPGDTLIQMVPSSWAQPFACEVALREAWL
;
A
#
# COMPACT_ATOMS: atom_id res chain seq x y z
N MET A 1 12.38 21.12 35.48
CA MET A 1 12.10 22.22 36.44
C MET A 1 13.00 23.34 36.00
N TYR A 2 12.44 24.38 35.40
CA TYR A 2 13.21 25.54 34.89
C TYR A 2 13.78 26.28 36.10
N ASP A 3 15.08 26.61 36.05
CA ASP A 3 15.68 27.49 37.03
C ASP A 3 15.32 28.92 36.66
N PHE A 4 14.27 29.45 37.30
CA PHE A 4 13.83 30.84 37.14
C PHE A 4 14.78 31.87 37.70
N ARG A 5 15.98 31.44 38.18
CA ARG A 5 17.03 32.27 38.73
C ARG A 5 18.15 32.51 37.71
N GLU A 6 17.82 32.91 36.51
CA GLU A 6 18.85 33.56 35.68
C GLU A 6 19.24 34.89 36.34
N THR A 7 20.37 34.89 36.92
CA THR A 7 20.91 36.02 37.76
C THR A 7 21.36 37.23 36.93
N THR A 8 21.29 37.16 35.62
CA THR A 8 21.66 38.23 34.70
C THR A 8 20.45 38.92 34.09
N PRO A 9 20.22 40.20 34.37
CA PRO A 9 19.09 40.92 33.76
C PRO A 9 19.21 40.94 32.23
N PHE A 10 18.11 40.69 31.53
CA PHE A 10 18.00 40.90 30.09
C PHE A 10 18.35 42.36 29.75
N LYS A 11 19.36 42.58 28.92
CA LYS A 11 19.83 43.91 28.50
C LYS A 11 19.47 44.31 27.10
N GLY A 12 18.47 43.69 26.47
CA GLY A 12 18.09 43.93 25.10
C GLY A 12 19.06 43.28 24.09
N SER A 13 18.95 43.69 22.83
CA SER A 13 19.62 43.08 21.69
C SER A 13 21.14 42.91 21.75
N ASP A 14 21.81 43.66 22.62
CA ASP A 14 23.26 43.65 22.65
C ASP A 14 23.90 42.52 23.45
N ASN A 15 23.14 41.75 24.25
CA ASN A 15 23.66 40.69 25.11
C ASN A 15 23.01 39.30 24.92
N ASN A 16 22.17 39.10 23.93
CA ASN A 16 21.62 37.77 23.53
C ASN A 16 20.90 36.95 24.62
N GLN A 17 20.53 37.56 25.75
CA GLN A 17 19.78 36.90 26.82
C GLN A 17 18.31 37.22 26.70
N ARG A 18 17.60 36.28 26.06
CA ARG A 18 16.15 36.29 25.97
C ARG A 18 15.53 35.53 27.14
N PRO A 19 14.28 35.85 27.52
CA PRO A 19 13.54 34.98 28.44
C PRO A 19 13.56 33.53 27.96
N ALA A 20 13.62 32.58 28.92
CA ALA A 20 13.64 31.14 28.58
C ALA A 20 12.43 30.74 27.71
N GLU A 21 11.27 31.32 27.96
CA GLU A 21 10.02 31.10 27.20
C GLU A 21 9.70 32.25 26.22
N ALA A 22 10.73 32.96 25.73
CA ALA A 22 10.48 34.03 24.74
C ALA A 22 9.72 33.49 23.54
N MET A 23 8.65 34.21 23.16
CA MET A 23 7.74 33.73 22.10
C MET A 23 8.24 34.17 20.72
N LEU A 24 8.28 33.18 19.80
CA LEU A 24 8.43 33.42 18.38
C LEU A 24 7.06 33.35 17.71
N ILE A 25 6.80 34.30 16.86
CA ILE A 25 5.65 34.29 15.95
C ILE A 25 6.15 34.34 14.50
N ASP A 26 5.77 33.39 13.70
CA ASP A 26 6.22 33.23 12.31
C ASP A 26 7.76 33.30 12.18
N GLY A 27 8.48 32.66 13.13
CA GLY A 27 9.93 32.58 13.19
C GLY A 27 10.67 33.82 13.72
N LYS A 28 9.94 34.83 14.23
CA LYS A 28 10.54 36.07 14.78
C LYS A 28 10.18 36.27 16.24
N TYR A 29 11.18 36.58 17.07
CA TYR A 29 10.93 36.90 18.48
C TYR A 29 10.15 38.23 18.61
N ILE A 30 9.12 38.24 19.46
CA ILE A 30 8.37 39.46 19.72
C ILE A 30 9.27 40.52 20.41
N GLU A 31 10.19 40.08 21.24
CA GLU A 31 11.21 40.89 21.88
C GLU A 31 12.05 41.73 20.87
N ASP A 32 12.34 41.17 19.70
CA ASP A 32 13.09 41.87 18.64
C ASP A 32 12.20 42.84 17.83
N LEU A 33 10.90 42.54 17.78
CA LEU A 33 9.94 43.35 17.02
C LEU A 33 9.42 44.55 17.80
N ILE A 34 9.36 44.46 19.14
CA ILE A 34 8.77 45.47 20.02
C ILE A 34 9.74 45.80 21.15
N PRO A 35 10.45 46.94 21.09
CA PRO A 35 11.31 47.38 22.20
C PRO A 35 10.51 47.47 23.51
N GLY A 36 11.03 46.88 24.57
CA GLY A 36 10.43 46.87 25.90
C GLY A 36 9.35 45.81 26.11
N TYR A 37 9.08 44.96 25.14
CA TYR A 37 8.31 43.74 25.32
C TYR A 37 9.23 42.64 25.91
N SER A 38 8.66 41.81 26.78
CA SER A 38 9.32 40.61 27.30
C SER A 38 8.26 39.58 27.66
N THR A 39 8.39 38.38 27.15
CA THR A 39 7.62 37.22 27.59
C THR A 39 8.03 36.86 29.02
N LEU A 40 7.10 36.62 29.91
CA LEU A 40 7.33 36.31 31.30
C LEU A 40 7.14 34.82 31.61
N GLN A 41 5.97 34.33 31.27
CA GLN A 41 5.53 32.99 31.61
C GLN A 41 4.59 32.50 30.54
N VAL A 42 4.68 31.24 30.20
CA VAL A 42 3.77 30.56 29.25
C VAL A 42 3.18 29.35 29.94
N SER A 43 1.88 29.20 29.86
CA SER A 43 1.13 28.05 30.39
C SER A 43 0.20 27.44 29.34
N GLY A 44 -0.25 26.23 29.56
CA GLY A 44 -1.11 25.50 28.64
C GLY A 44 -0.37 24.62 27.64
N ARG A 45 0.99 24.54 27.73
CA ARG A 45 1.81 23.66 26.88
C ARG A 45 2.08 22.27 27.49
N GLU A 46 1.80 22.07 28.78
CA GLU A 46 2.25 20.94 29.57
C GLU A 46 1.48 19.67 29.23
N LEU A 47 0.23 19.60 29.67
CA LEU A 47 -0.63 18.43 29.50
C LEU A 47 -1.95 18.83 28.83
N LEU A 48 -2.38 18.02 27.90
CA LEU A 48 -3.70 18.16 27.29
C LEU A 48 -4.67 17.16 27.93
N SER A 49 -5.74 17.66 28.57
CA SER A 49 -6.79 16.82 29.10
C SER A 49 -7.64 16.23 27.96
N GLN A 50 -8.04 14.97 28.10
CA GLN A 50 -8.95 14.35 27.15
C GLN A 50 -10.40 14.75 27.41
N SER A 51 -11.15 15.03 26.36
CA SER A 51 -12.60 15.15 26.42
C SER A 51 -13.23 13.77 26.33
N ILE A 52 -13.93 13.37 27.40
CA ILE A 52 -14.58 12.05 27.51
C ILE A 52 -16.07 12.27 27.38
N GLU A 53 -16.67 11.76 26.31
CA GLU A 53 -18.13 11.71 26.18
C GLU A 53 -18.63 10.42 26.76
N LYS A 54 -19.56 10.53 27.73
CA LYS A 54 -20.04 9.41 28.53
C LYS A 54 -21.53 9.45 28.70
N GLN A 55 -22.13 8.28 28.88
CA GLN A 55 -23.57 8.12 29.05
C GLN A 55 -23.89 7.18 30.21
N THR A 56 -24.87 7.57 31.02
CA THR A 56 -25.44 6.72 32.06
C THR A 56 -26.47 5.78 31.42
N ILE A 57 -26.39 4.49 31.69
CA ILE A 57 -27.34 3.49 31.20
C ILE A 57 -28.30 3.06 32.32
N GLY A 58 -29.50 3.59 32.28
CA GLY A 58 -30.58 3.22 33.22
C GLY A 58 -30.20 3.38 34.68
N LYS A 59 -30.35 2.30 35.46
CA LYS A 59 -30.00 2.23 36.89
C LYS A 59 -28.70 1.49 37.18
N SER A 60 -27.89 1.25 36.16
CA SER A 60 -26.59 0.59 36.32
C SER A 60 -25.59 1.51 36.98
N ASP A 61 -24.75 0.97 37.85
CA ASP A 61 -23.61 1.69 38.43
C ASP A 61 -22.57 1.98 37.37
N GLY A 62 -21.97 3.17 37.43
CA GLY A 62 -20.95 3.63 36.49
C GLY A 62 -21.50 4.31 35.23
N GLU A 63 -20.61 4.66 34.33
CA GLU A 63 -20.91 5.37 33.09
C GLU A 63 -20.27 4.64 31.90
N PHE A 64 -20.94 4.61 30.77
CA PHE A 64 -20.40 4.08 29.52
C PHE A 64 -19.69 5.19 28.75
N ILE A 65 -18.42 4.98 28.37
CA ILE A 65 -17.67 5.91 27.56
C ILE A 65 -18.07 5.69 26.08
N GLN A 66 -18.65 6.72 25.46
CA GLN A 66 -19.03 6.69 24.06
C GLN A 66 -17.81 6.90 23.15
N TYR A 67 -17.03 7.95 23.43
CA TYR A 67 -15.75 8.22 22.77
C TYR A 67 -14.86 9.13 23.62
N VAL A 68 -13.58 9.12 23.28
CA VAL A 68 -12.56 9.99 23.86
C VAL A 68 -11.90 10.75 22.72
N ARG A 69 -11.70 12.06 22.89
CA ARG A 69 -11.01 12.90 21.92
C ARG A 69 -10.05 13.87 22.59
N ASN A 70 -9.04 14.32 21.87
CA ASN A 70 -8.19 15.42 22.28
C ASN A 70 -8.90 16.74 21.90
N PRO A 71 -9.15 17.63 22.84
CA PRO A 71 -9.74 18.94 22.55
C PRO A 71 -8.70 19.91 21.94
N SER A 72 -9.15 21.09 21.54
CA SER A 72 -8.29 22.23 21.30
C SER A 72 -7.51 22.61 22.56
N ARG A 73 -6.43 23.34 22.39
CA ARG A 73 -5.58 23.83 23.48
C ARG A 73 -5.63 25.35 23.55
N GLU A 74 -5.52 25.90 24.73
CA GLU A 74 -5.30 27.32 24.97
C GLU A 74 -3.91 27.49 25.57
N ILE A 75 -3.10 28.36 24.96
CA ILE A 75 -1.79 28.75 25.46
C ILE A 75 -1.90 30.18 25.95
N VAL A 76 -1.64 30.38 27.23
CA VAL A 76 -1.67 31.71 27.87
C VAL A 76 -0.25 32.25 27.97
N VAL A 77 -0.01 33.39 27.36
CA VAL A 77 1.30 34.06 27.32
C VAL A 77 1.24 35.31 28.21
N GLY A 78 1.87 35.23 29.36
CA GLY A 78 2.11 36.37 30.22
C GLY A 78 3.26 37.21 29.69
N TYR A 79 3.07 38.53 29.63
CA TYR A 79 4.04 39.43 29.10
C TYR A 79 4.20 40.71 29.93
N ARG A 80 5.36 41.35 29.81
CA ARG A 80 5.63 42.71 30.28
C ARG A 80 5.85 43.62 29.09
N LEU A 81 5.23 44.77 29.11
CA LEU A 81 5.49 45.84 28.14
C LEU A 81 5.83 47.11 28.88
N ALA A 82 6.98 47.71 28.56
CA ALA A 82 7.46 48.95 29.14
C ALA A 82 8.00 49.90 28.07
N ALA A 83 7.67 51.18 28.15
CA ALA A 83 8.15 52.16 27.23
C ALA A 83 8.56 53.44 27.97
N ALA A 84 9.40 54.28 27.33
CA ALA A 84 9.93 55.52 27.93
C ALA A 84 8.85 56.61 28.13
N ASP A 85 7.84 56.63 27.24
CA ASP A 85 6.78 57.62 27.22
C ASP A 85 5.43 57.05 26.76
N ASN A 86 4.37 57.85 26.91
CA ASN A 86 2.99 57.42 26.57
C ASN A 86 2.78 57.13 25.08
N LEU A 87 3.46 57.86 24.20
CA LEU A 87 3.32 57.67 22.75
C LEU A 87 3.97 56.35 22.32
N SER A 88 5.20 56.13 22.74
CA SER A 88 5.94 54.89 22.50
C SER A 88 5.20 53.67 23.07
N PHE A 89 4.61 53.81 24.26
CA PHE A 89 3.80 52.76 24.87
C PHE A 89 2.57 52.44 24.01
N ARG A 90 1.86 53.45 23.49
CA ARG A 90 0.71 53.25 22.62
C ARG A 90 1.09 52.63 21.28
N GLN A 91 2.23 53.07 20.71
CA GLN A 91 2.76 52.51 19.47
C GLN A 91 3.14 51.02 19.63
N ALA A 92 3.70 50.65 20.77
CA ALA A 92 4.04 49.25 21.09
C ALA A 92 2.79 48.36 21.11
N PHE A 93 1.65 48.86 21.65
CA PHE A 93 0.38 48.12 21.59
C PHE A 93 -0.18 48.02 20.17
N TYR A 94 -0.10 49.06 19.35
CA TYR A 94 -0.52 48.98 17.95
C TYR A 94 0.33 47.94 17.20
N LYS A 95 1.62 47.91 17.49
CA LYS A 95 2.52 46.93 16.89
C LYS A 95 2.21 45.50 17.36
N LEU A 96 1.98 45.28 18.66
CA LEU A 96 1.61 44.01 19.23
C LEU A 96 0.31 43.48 18.62
N ASN A 97 -0.73 44.33 18.55
CA ASN A 97 -1.98 43.99 17.87
C ASN A 97 -1.76 43.57 16.41
N SER A 98 -0.96 44.32 15.69
CA SER A 98 -0.64 44.03 14.27
C SER A 98 0.12 42.72 14.07
N ILE A 99 0.86 42.26 15.07
CA ILE A 99 1.62 41.02 15.04
C ILE A 99 0.71 39.84 15.40
N LEU A 100 -0.17 40.00 16.38
CA LEU A 100 -1.01 38.91 16.89
C LEU A 100 -2.26 38.65 16.04
N HIS A 101 -2.76 39.69 15.32
CA HIS A 101 -3.97 39.53 14.51
C HIS A 101 -3.67 38.87 13.17
N GLY A 102 -4.48 37.88 12.82
CA GLY A 102 -4.42 37.09 11.59
C GLY A 102 -5.26 35.83 11.73
N ASP A 103 -5.34 35.02 10.67
CA ASP A 103 -6.13 33.79 10.70
C ASP A 103 -5.45 32.71 11.55
N SER A 104 -4.15 32.56 11.41
CA SER A 104 -3.33 31.62 12.18
C SER A 104 -1.86 31.99 12.05
N HIS A 105 -1.10 31.75 13.11
CA HIS A 105 0.35 31.98 13.18
C HIS A 105 1.07 30.71 13.63
N GLN A 106 2.30 30.50 13.16
CA GLN A 106 3.21 29.53 13.74
C GLN A 106 3.89 30.10 14.98
N VAL A 107 3.54 29.57 16.14
CA VAL A 107 4.05 30.03 17.43
C VAL A 107 5.02 29.00 18.01
N SER A 108 6.22 29.45 18.34
CA SER A 108 7.27 28.66 18.99
C SER A 108 7.76 29.37 20.25
N PHE A 109 8.51 28.66 21.09
CA PHE A 109 9.08 29.22 22.31
C PHE A 109 10.56 28.89 22.39
N ASN A 110 11.33 29.80 23.00
CA ASN A 110 12.80 29.71 23.05
C ASN A 110 13.33 28.49 23.82
N ASP A 111 12.55 27.95 24.75
CA ASP A 111 12.88 26.73 25.51
C ASP A 111 12.76 25.45 24.67
N ASP A 112 11.95 25.48 23.60
CA ASP A 112 11.86 24.41 22.60
C ASP A 112 11.56 24.95 21.20
N PRO A 113 12.54 25.59 20.54
CA PRO A 113 12.35 26.18 19.22
C PRO A 113 12.22 25.13 18.10
N SER A 114 12.39 23.85 18.42
CA SER A 114 12.22 22.74 17.47
C SER A 114 10.76 22.41 17.18
N LYS A 115 9.84 22.95 17.97
CA LYS A 115 8.39 22.74 17.84
C LYS A 115 7.65 24.06 17.67
N TYR A 116 6.49 23.99 17.01
CA TYR A 116 5.56 25.11 16.87
C TYR A 116 4.12 24.63 17.02
N TRP A 117 3.26 25.57 17.37
CA TRP A 117 1.79 25.43 17.39
C TRP A 117 1.19 26.32 16.33
N ASN A 118 0.18 25.83 15.61
CA ASN A 118 -0.68 26.66 14.76
C ASN A 118 -1.73 27.31 15.65
N ALA A 119 -1.57 28.59 15.92
CA ALA A 119 -2.35 29.28 16.93
C ALA A 119 -2.96 30.59 16.41
N THR A 120 -4.16 30.90 16.89
CA THR A 120 -4.86 32.13 16.61
C THR A 120 -5.04 32.91 17.91
N PHE A 121 -4.80 34.20 17.89
CA PHE A 121 -5.04 35.09 19.01
C PHE A 121 -6.55 35.12 19.36
N SER A 122 -6.93 34.80 20.60
CA SER A 122 -8.32 34.60 20.98
C SER A 122 -8.82 35.50 22.07
N ASP A 123 -8.00 35.82 23.06
CA ASP A 123 -8.43 36.60 24.23
C ASP A 123 -7.28 37.38 24.89
N ILE A 124 -7.60 38.40 25.68
CA ILE A 124 -6.65 39.18 26.46
C ILE A 124 -7.18 39.40 27.88
N ASP A 125 -6.27 39.44 28.83
CA ASP A 125 -6.59 39.91 30.17
C ASP A 125 -6.68 41.45 30.23
N ASP A 126 -7.32 41.94 31.29
CA ASP A 126 -7.42 43.37 31.57
C ASP A 126 -6.05 44.02 31.62
N VAL A 127 -5.87 45.06 30.84
CA VAL A 127 -4.63 45.86 30.81
C VAL A 127 -4.69 46.95 31.88
N PRO A 128 -3.78 46.96 32.88
CA PRO A 128 -3.74 47.99 33.89
C PRO A 128 -3.59 49.38 33.28
N LYS A 129 -4.41 50.35 33.74
CA LYS A 129 -4.46 51.71 33.18
C LYS A 129 -3.48 52.65 33.86
N GLY A 130 -3.00 53.64 33.12
CA GLY A 130 -2.29 54.79 33.65
C GLY A 130 -0.79 54.60 33.93
N ARG A 131 -0.15 53.65 33.29
CA ARG A 131 1.31 53.37 33.43
C ARG A 131 1.96 53.05 32.09
N ASN A 132 3.23 53.44 31.92
CA ASN A 132 4.05 53.08 30.75
C ASN A 132 4.81 51.75 30.94
N ALA A 133 4.52 51.02 32.00
CA ALA A 133 5.03 49.66 32.25
C ALA A 133 3.91 48.81 32.85
N ILE A 134 3.54 47.76 32.17
CA ILE A 134 2.47 46.86 32.57
C ILE A 134 2.91 45.42 32.47
N THR A 135 2.19 44.55 33.21
CA THR A 135 2.18 43.11 33.06
C THR A 135 0.76 42.68 32.80
N SER A 136 0.56 41.87 31.80
CA SER A 136 -0.74 41.31 31.41
C SER A 136 -0.53 39.97 30.71
N SER A 137 -1.58 39.32 30.23
CA SER A 137 -1.51 38.11 29.44
C SER A 137 -2.48 38.17 28.24
N PHE A 138 -2.20 37.30 27.29
CA PHE A 138 -3.10 37.03 26.16
C PHE A 138 -3.17 35.52 25.92
N THR A 139 -4.27 35.09 25.33
CA THR A 139 -4.54 33.70 25.03
C THR A 139 -4.46 33.41 23.54
N LEU A 140 -3.78 32.32 23.21
CA LEU A 140 -3.68 31.76 21.88
C LEU A 140 -4.47 30.47 21.83
N PHE A 141 -5.42 30.40 20.91
CA PHE A 141 -6.22 29.22 20.64
C PHE A 141 -5.53 28.32 19.60
N VAL A 142 -5.25 27.07 19.96
CA VAL A 142 -4.65 26.04 19.11
C VAL A 142 -5.73 25.01 18.76
N PRO A 143 -6.29 25.05 17.53
CA PRO A 143 -7.44 24.27 17.16
C PRO A 143 -7.21 22.75 17.23
N ASP A 144 -6.05 22.28 16.81
CA ASP A 144 -5.66 20.87 16.80
C ASP A 144 -5.10 20.38 18.15
N GLY A 145 -4.75 21.30 19.03
CA GLY A 145 -4.28 21.01 20.40
C GLY A 145 -2.87 20.42 20.48
N ILE A 146 -2.14 20.29 19.38
CA ILE A 146 -0.84 19.58 19.28
C ILE A 146 0.30 20.51 18.85
N ALA A 147 1.52 20.14 19.23
CA ALA A 147 2.74 20.77 18.74
C ALA A 147 3.25 20.01 17.51
N HIS A 148 3.80 20.75 16.55
CA HIS A 148 4.37 20.22 15.31
C HIS A 148 5.87 20.45 15.26
N SER A 149 6.61 19.54 14.67
CA SER A 149 8.04 19.72 14.38
C SER A 149 8.27 20.84 13.36
N VAL A 150 9.22 21.72 13.63
CA VAL A 150 9.70 22.70 12.63
C VAL A 150 10.41 21.96 11.49
N ALA A 151 11.21 20.95 11.84
CA ALA A 151 11.92 20.14 10.87
C ALA A 151 10.99 19.07 10.25
N THR A 152 11.08 18.89 8.94
CA THR A 152 10.49 17.75 8.24
C THR A 152 11.51 16.62 8.26
N LYS A 153 11.08 15.43 8.67
CA LYS A 153 11.88 14.20 8.56
C LYS A 153 11.52 13.47 7.27
N THR A 154 12.53 12.91 6.63
CA THR A 154 12.35 12.12 5.41
C THR A 154 12.92 10.73 5.60
N ALA A 155 12.30 9.77 4.93
CA ALA A 155 12.78 8.41 4.73
C ALA A 155 12.53 8.02 3.28
N ASP A 156 13.40 7.22 2.69
CA ASP A 156 13.29 6.83 1.29
C ASP A 156 13.66 5.37 1.05
N ASN A 157 13.43 4.90 -0.17
CA ASN A 157 13.76 3.55 -0.61
C ASN A 157 15.09 3.46 -1.36
N MET A 158 15.96 4.44 -1.22
CA MET A 158 17.23 4.52 -1.93
C MET A 158 18.42 4.24 -0.98
N PRO A 159 18.67 2.98 -0.60
CA PRO A 159 19.71 2.65 0.39
C PRO A 159 21.12 3.04 -0.04
N TYR A 160 21.32 3.36 -1.31
CA TYR A 160 22.61 3.70 -1.89
C TYR A 160 22.76 5.19 -2.24
N LYS A 161 21.82 6.06 -1.93
CA LYS A 161 21.86 7.48 -2.36
C LYS A 161 23.07 8.26 -1.87
N ASP A 162 23.61 7.89 -0.69
CA ASP A 162 24.77 8.54 -0.08
C ASP A 162 26.10 7.88 -0.47
N VAL A 163 26.07 6.86 -1.30
CA VAL A 163 27.26 6.18 -1.87
C VAL A 163 27.57 6.78 -3.23
N PRO A 164 28.85 7.06 -3.55
CA PRO A 164 29.23 7.51 -4.89
C PRO A 164 28.64 6.65 -5.99
N VAL A 165 28.06 7.31 -6.99
CA VAL A 165 27.30 6.67 -8.06
C VAL A 165 28.14 5.67 -8.84
N ASN A 166 27.63 4.47 -9.04
CA ASN A 166 28.18 3.52 -10.00
C ASN A 166 27.82 3.94 -11.43
N LEU A 167 28.80 4.22 -12.25
CA LEU A 167 28.60 4.66 -13.63
C LEU A 167 28.26 3.53 -14.60
N VAL A 168 28.41 2.26 -14.18
CA VAL A 168 28.04 1.09 -15.00
C VAL A 168 26.72 0.49 -14.49
N THR A 169 25.87 0.07 -15.44
CA THR A 169 24.57 -0.55 -15.18
C THR A 169 24.66 -2.08 -15.14
N GLY A 170 23.61 -2.73 -14.60
CA GLY A 170 23.50 -4.18 -14.53
C GLY A 170 24.52 -4.85 -13.63
N SER A 171 25.15 -4.10 -12.75
CA SER A 171 26.26 -4.59 -11.90
C SER A 171 25.83 -5.52 -10.77
N GLY A 172 24.52 -5.64 -10.50
CA GLY A 172 23.91 -6.50 -9.48
C GLY A 172 23.73 -7.95 -9.88
N GLY A 173 23.95 -8.28 -11.17
CA GLY A 173 23.82 -9.66 -11.65
C GLY A 173 23.17 -9.79 -13.03
N THR A 174 22.35 -8.83 -13.44
CA THR A 174 21.72 -8.84 -14.78
C THR A 174 22.72 -8.57 -15.90
N PHE A 175 23.79 -7.84 -15.60
CA PHE A 175 24.83 -7.38 -16.51
C PHE A 175 24.28 -6.71 -17.78
N THR A 176 23.16 -6.04 -17.63
CA THR A 176 22.54 -5.26 -18.72
C THR A 176 23.51 -4.22 -19.25
N GLY A 177 23.66 -4.13 -20.58
CA GLY A 177 24.60 -3.20 -21.22
C GLY A 177 26.04 -3.72 -21.34
N TRP A 178 26.40 -4.84 -20.73
CA TRP A 178 27.69 -5.49 -20.89
C TRP A 178 27.68 -6.46 -22.07
N SER A 179 28.80 -6.58 -22.74
CA SER A 179 29.00 -7.48 -23.87
C SER A 179 30.33 -8.22 -23.76
N GLY A 180 30.46 -9.41 -24.37
CA GLY A 180 31.72 -10.16 -24.43
C GLY A 180 31.97 -11.13 -23.26
N TYR A 181 30.94 -11.56 -22.55
CA TYR A 181 31.02 -12.52 -21.44
C TYR A 181 29.95 -13.61 -21.55
N THR A 182 30.11 -14.66 -20.73
CA THR A 182 29.02 -15.63 -20.46
C THR A 182 28.46 -15.41 -19.07
N SER A 183 27.17 -15.25 -18.94
CA SER A 183 26.52 -15.13 -17.63
C SER A 183 26.39 -16.50 -16.97
N ILE A 184 26.76 -16.58 -15.70
CA ILE A 184 26.58 -17.78 -14.85
C ILE A 184 25.90 -17.35 -13.57
N ALA A 185 24.71 -17.91 -13.31
CA ALA A 185 24.07 -17.77 -12.01
C ALA A 185 24.87 -18.53 -10.94
N SER A 186 25.19 -17.84 -9.84
CA SER A 186 25.78 -18.44 -8.66
C SER A 186 24.84 -18.25 -7.47
N TRP A 187 24.90 -19.14 -6.50
CA TRP A 187 24.06 -19.06 -5.30
C TRP A 187 24.33 -17.83 -4.42
N PHE A 188 25.41 -17.10 -4.71
CA PHE A 188 25.82 -15.93 -3.93
C PHE A 188 25.60 -14.61 -4.70
N VAL A 189 26.10 -14.53 -5.93
CA VAL A 189 25.90 -13.40 -6.86
C VAL A 189 26.00 -13.93 -8.27
N ASP A 190 25.24 -13.37 -9.19
CA ASP A 190 25.43 -13.64 -10.61
C ASP A 190 26.78 -13.12 -11.06
N THR A 191 27.44 -13.84 -11.96
CA THR A 191 28.81 -13.59 -12.35
C THR A 191 28.97 -13.56 -13.86
N MET A 192 29.86 -12.69 -14.33
CA MET A 192 30.42 -12.78 -15.67
C MET A 192 31.53 -13.82 -15.69
N ALA A 193 31.42 -14.85 -16.53
CA ALA A 193 32.43 -15.86 -16.74
C ALA A 193 33.22 -15.62 -18.04
N PHE A 194 34.52 -15.84 -17.96
CA PHE A 194 35.44 -15.66 -19.07
C PHE A 194 36.26 -16.93 -19.26
N ALA A 195 36.02 -17.60 -20.36
CA ALA A 195 36.78 -18.80 -20.70
C ALA A 195 38.27 -18.48 -21.01
N PRO A 196 39.21 -19.40 -20.72
CA PRO A 196 40.61 -19.20 -21.01
C PRO A 196 40.85 -19.10 -22.53
N ASN A 197 41.76 -18.20 -22.95
CA ASN A 197 42.17 -18.05 -24.30
C ASN A 197 43.71 -17.86 -24.36
N ALA A 198 44.39 -18.72 -25.11
CA ALA A 198 45.84 -18.71 -25.20
C ALA A 198 46.38 -17.53 -26.03
N SER A 199 45.58 -16.99 -26.96
CA SER A 199 46.02 -16.06 -27.97
C SER A 199 45.65 -14.60 -27.69
N SER A 200 44.53 -14.35 -27.03
CA SER A 200 44.00 -13.01 -26.80
C SER A 200 43.34 -12.89 -25.41
N ALA A 201 43.21 -11.66 -24.92
CA ALA A 201 42.34 -11.37 -23.78
C ALA A 201 40.87 -11.52 -24.16
N VAL A 202 40.05 -11.95 -23.21
CA VAL A 202 38.58 -12.03 -23.34
C VAL A 202 37.97 -11.02 -22.36
N LEU A 203 37.44 -9.94 -22.87
CA LEU A 203 36.98 -8.80 -22.05
C LEU A 203 35.50 -8.52 -22.29
N ALA A 204 34.78 -8.31 -21.22
CA ALA A 204 33.49 -7.64 -21.26
C ALA A 204 33.69 -6.13 -21.33
N ALA A 205 32.73 -5.44 -21.94
CA ALA A 205 32.80 -4.01 -22.11
C ALA A 205 31.44 -3.36 -21.93
N GLN A 206 31.45 -2.17 -21.34
CA GLN A 206 30.29 -1.31 -21.24
C GLN A 206 30.67 0.15 -21.47
N SER A 207 29.86 0.88 -22.25
CA SER A 207 29.94 2.34 -22.33
C SER A 207 29.21 2.98 -21.21
N PHE A 208 29.72 4.09 -20.65
CA PHE A 208 29.08 4.84 -19.58
C PHE A 208 28.96 6.32 -19.94
N THR A 209 28.04 7.00 -19.29
CA THR A 209 27.83 8.44 -19.44
C THR A 209 28.18 9.15 -18.12
N ASP A 210 28.76 10.31 -18.21
CA ASP A 210 29.19 11.11 -17.08
C ASP A 210 29.25 12.57 -17.51
N ASN A 211 28.70 13.45 -16.71
CA ASN A 211 28.68 14.91 -16.95
C ASN A 211 29.87 15.63 -16.30
N SER A 212 30.79 14.87 -15.67
CA SER A 212 31.96 15.46 -15.03
C SER A 212 33.07 15.76 -16.03
N SER A 213 33.95 16.68 -15.66
CA SER A 213 35.22 16.94 -16.33
C SER A 213 36.33 16.06 -15.75
N SER A 214 36.03 15.09 -14.89
CA SER A 214 37.01 14.20 -14.30
C SER A 214 37.65 13.31 -15.33
N THR A 215 38.96 13.10 -15.21
CA THR A 215 39.72 12.18 -16.02
C THR A 215 40.20 10.96 -15.23
N VAL A 216 39.92 10.92 -13.93
CA VAL A 216 40.37 9.84 -13.04
C VAL A 216 39.14 9.14 -12.44
N TYR A 217 39.10 7.83 -12.62
CA TYR A 217 38.04 6.96 -12.12
C TYR A 217 38.66 5.84 -11.29
N THR A 218 37.87 5.33 -10.35
CA THR A 218 38.15 4.11 -9.61
C THR A 218 37.23 3.01 -10.10
N PHE A 219 37.80 1.89 -10.52
CA PHE A 219 37.04 0.69 -10.89
C PHE A 219 37.28 -0.39 -9.84
N SER A 220 36.23 -0.92 -9.25
CA SER A 220 36.28 -2.00 -8.26
C SER A 220 35.39 -3.17 -8.68
N PHE A 221 35.79 -4.38 -8.32
CA PHE A 221 35.07 -5.61 -8.63
C PHE A 221 35.50 -6.76 -7.72
N LEU A 222 34.68 -7.80 -7.64
CA LEU A 222 35.05 -9.08 -7.06
C LEU A 222 35.49 -10.03 -8.16
N ALA A 223 36.54 -10.81 -7.92
CA ALA A 223 36.96 -11.82 -8.89
C ALA A 223 37.55 -13.07 -8.21
N LYS A 224 37.45 -14.20 -8.92
CA LYS A 224 38.13 -15.48 -8.64
C LYS A 224 38.47 -16.21 -9.94
N ALA A 225 39.30 -17.24 -9.85
CA ALA A 225 39.63 -18.11 -10.98
C ALA A 225 39.47 -19.58 -10.60
N ASP A 226 39.29 -20.46 -11.61
CA ASP A 226 39.32 -21.91 -11.41
C ASP A 226 40.75 -22.38 -11.10
N THR A 227 41.76 -21.69 -11.62
CA THR A 227 43.16 -21.98 -11.42
C THR A 227 43.87 -20.81 -10.76
N ALA A 228 44.48 -21.06 -9.59
CA ALA A 228 45.25 -20.03 -8.91
C ALA A 228 46.42 -19.56 -9.74
N GLY A 229 46.64 -18.24 -9.80
CA GLY A 229 47.66 -17.60 -10.63
C GLY A 229 47.16 -17.08 -11.96
N ASP A 230 45.94 -17.43 -12.40
CA ASP A 230 45.29 -16.79 -13.53
C ASP A 230 45.03 -15.31 -13.27
N LYS A 231 44.86 -14.50 -14.30
CA LYS A 231 44.82 -13.05 -14.17
C LYS A 231 43.54 -12.43 -14.74
N ALA A 232 42.98 -11.51 -14.01
CA ALA A 232 42.00 -10.56 -14.54
C ALA A 232 42.66 -9.26 -14.98
N HIS A 233 42.06 -8.61 -15.95
CA HIS A 233 42.43 -7.29 -16.47
C HIS A 233 41.26 -6.33 -16.42
N CYS A 234 41.51 -5.04 -16.16
CA CYS A 234 40.52 -3.99 -16.36
C CYS A 234 41.18 -2.72 -16.95
N GLU A 235 40.48 -2.02 -17.83
CA GLU A 235 40.96 -0.78 -18.43
C GLU A 235 39.80 0.15 -18.81
N LEU A 236 40.08 1.44 -18.97
CA LEU A 236 39.27 2.35 -19.78
C LEU A 236 39.85 2.42 -21.19
N PHE A 237 39.00 2.55 -22.19
CA PHE A 237 39.45 2.58 -23.60
C PHE A 237 40.58 3.58 -23.83
N GLY A 238 41.71 3.09 -24.33
CA GLY A 238 42.90 3.89 -24.58
C GLY A 238 43.71 4.30 -23.36
N SER A 239 43.40 3.78 -22.15
CA SER A 239 44.23 4.01 -20.97
C SER A 239 45.58 3.30 -21.08
N VAL A 240 46.64 3.96 -20.57
CA VAL A 240 47.98 3.37 -20.53
C VAL A 240 48.26 2.89 -19.11
N GLY A 241 48.76 1.65 -18.97
CA GLY A 241 49.15 1.11 -17.65
C GLY A 241 48.02 0.52 -16.83
N ALA A 242 46.97 0.03 -17.50
CA ALA A 242 45.89 -0.70 -16.83
C ALA A 242 46.44 -1.97 -16.13
N PRO A 243 46.03 -2.25 -14.88
CA PRO A 243 46.61 -3.33 -14.09
C PRO A 243 46.05 -4.71 -14.43
N ASP A 244 46.96 -5.73 -14.37
CA ASP A 244 46.57 -7.13 -14.26
C ASP A 244 46.54 -7.57 -12.80
N PHE A 245 45.54 -8.32 -12.43
CA PHE A 245 45.33 -8.83 -11.07
C PHE A 245 45.49 -10.35 -11.03
N THR A 246 46.40 -10.83 -10.22
CA THR A 246 46.59 -12.29 -10.01
C THR A 246 45.47 -12.80 -9.09
N LEU A 247 44.74 -13.80 -9.54
CA LEU A 247 43.58 -14.36 -8.89
C LEU A 247 43.90 -15.63 -8.09
N THR A 248 43.07 -15.87 -7.08
CA THR A 248 43.03 -17.16 -6.38
C THR A 248 41.70 -17.88 -6.72
N THR A 249 41.54 -19.06 -6.18
CA THR A 249 40.29 -19.84 -6.34
C THR A 249 39.15 -19.34 -5.43
N SER A 250 39.43 -18.39 -4.54
CA SER A 250 38.45 -17.76 -3.66
C SER A 250 38.14 -16.33 -4.14
N TRP A 251 36.92 -15.83 -3.85
CA TRP A 251 36.52 -14.48 -4.15
C TRP A 251 37.38 -13.44 -3.41
N GLN A 252 37.90 -12.48 -4.15
CA GLN A 252 38.69 -11.36 -3.64
C GLN A 252 38.21 -10.04 -4.29
N ALA A 253 38.35 -8.95 -3.53
CA ALA A 253 38.06 -7.61 -4.02
C ALA A 253 39.28 -6.99 -4.66
N PHE A 254 39.10 -6.37 -5.81
CA PHE A 254 40.14 -5.67 -6.56
C PHE A 254 39.71 -4.24 -6.85
N THR A 255 40.70 -3.35 -6.93
CA THR A 255 40.50 -1.92 -7.21
C THR A 255 41.59 -1.42 -8.13
N ALA A 256 41.21 -0.68 -9.16
CA ALA A 256 42.11 -0.01 -10.09
C ALA A 256 41.78 1.48 -10.18
N LYS A 257 42.85 2.30 -10.27
CA LYS A 257 42.72 3.69 -10.71
C LYS A 257 42.91 3.74 -12.20
N LEU A 258 41.93 4.26 -12.91
CA LEU A 258 41.91 4.30 -14.36
C LEU A 258 41.81 5.76 -14.82
N THR A 259 42.50 6.08 -15.91
CA THR A 259 42.46 7.40 -16.52
C THR A 259 41.72 7.35 -17.83
N TYR A 260 40.80 8.28 -18.01
CA TYR A 260 40.05 8.46 -19.25
C TYR A 260 40.90 9.18 -20.28
N THR A 261 40.88 8.70 -21.56
CA THR A 261 41.64 9.35 -22.64
C THR A 261 40.76 9.76 -23.82
N THR A 262 39.95 8.86 -24.38
CA THR A 262 39.25 9.14 -25.65
C THR A 262 37.80 8.65 -25.68
N MET A 263 37.49 7.53 -25.07
CA MET A 263 36.15 6.95 -25.06
C MET A 263 35.75 6.55 -23.65
N ARG A 264 34.51 6.88 -23.24
CA ARG A 264 33.92 6.49 -21.99
C ARG A 264 33.41 5.05 -22.06
N ARG A 265 34.35 4.10 -22.09
CA ARG A 265 34.09 2.67 -22.15
C ARG A 265 35.05 1.93 -21.21
N VAL A 266 34.49 1.13 -20.32
CA VAL A 266 35.24 0.28 -19.39
C VAL A 266 35.29 -1.14 -19.94
N TYR A 267 36.43 -1.81 -19.70
CA TYR A 267 36.68 -3.21 -20.04
C TYR A 267 37.13 -3.95 -18.78
N VAL A 268 36.65 -5.19 -18.63
CA VAL A 268 37.07 -6.10 -17.56
C VAL A 268 36.97 -7.54 -18.06
N GLY A 269 37.89 -8.41 -17.63
CA GLY A 269 37.83 -9.82 -18.02
C GLY A 269 39.15 -10.56 -17.87
N ALA A 270 39.32 -11.62 -18.64
CA ALA A 270 40.46 -12.52 -18.59
C ALA A 270 41.64 -12.04 -19.46
N THR A 271 42.88 -12.11 -18.96
CA THR A 271 44.08 -11.91 -19.76
C THR A 271 44.31 -13.11 -20.68
N LYS A 272 45.11 -12.93 -21.72
CA LYS A 272 45.61 -14.07 -22.54
C LYS A 272 46.44 -15.03 -21.71
N GLY A 273 46.30 -16.33 -22.00
CA GLY A 273 47.15 -17.37 -21.42
C GLY A 273 46.70 -17.87 -20.06
N ASN A 274 45.52 -17.46 -19.55
CA ASN A 274 44.91 -18.08 -18.40
C ASN A 274 44.67 -19.58 -18.66
N LYS A 275 44.74 -20.41 -17.58
CA LYS A 275 44.61 -21.86 -17.66
C LYS A 275 43.17 -22.31 -17.36
N GLY A 276 42.47 -21.58 -16.54
CA GLY A 276 41.07 -21.82 -16.13
C GLY A 276 40.19 -20.62 -16.45
N SER A 277 38.89 -20.78 -16.24
CA SER A 277 37.94 -19.67 -16.34
C SER A 277 38.13 -18.71 -15.15
N ILE A 278 37.89 -17.44 -15.40
CA ILE A 278 37.76 -16.43 -14.34
C ILE A 278 36.34 -15.94 -14.24
N TYR A 279 35.98 -15.48 -13.04
CA TYR A 279 34.65 -15.02 -12.69
C TYR A 279 34.74 -13.62 -12.08
N ILE A 280 33.88 -12.72 -12.56
CA ILE A 280 33.84 -11.34 -12.11
C ILE A 280 32.41 -11.02 -11.65
N ALA A 281 32.28 -10.35 -10.52
CA ALA A 281 31.02 -9.94 -9.95
C ALA A 281 31.11 -8.51 -9.40
N ARG A 282 29.96 -7.85 -9.27
CA ARG A 282 29.81 -6.53 -8.66
C ARG A 282 30.78 -5.47 -9.22
N PRO A 283 30.89 -5.30 -10.55
CA PRO A 283 31.70 -4.22 -11.10
C PRO A 283 31.12 -2.86 -10.69
N LYS A 284 31.99 -1.96 -10.25
CA LYS A 284 31.65 -0.57 -9.95
C LYS A 284 32.68 0.37 -10.52
N LEU A 285 32.23 1.32 -11.33
CA LEU A 285 33.04 2.42 -11.84
C LEU A 285 32.53 3.72 -11.20
N GLU A 286 33.40 4.45 -10.55
CA GLU A 286 33.06 5.71 -9.90
C GLU A 286 34.11 6.78 -10.14
N ILE A 287 33.70 8.05 -10.01
CA ILE A 287 34.59 9.20 -10.18
C ILE A 287 35.49 9.32 -8.92
N GLY A 288 36.77 9.58 -9.16
CA GLY A 288 37.72 9.83 -8.08
C GLY A 288 38.78 8.74 -7.94
N THR A 289 39.53 8.81 -6.82
CA THR A 289 40.74 8.02 -6.61
C THR A 289 40.62 6.97 -5.49
N THR A 290 39.45 6.87 -4.85
CA THR A 290 39.19 5.98 -3.73
C THR A 290 37.94 5.16 -4.00
N ALA A 291 38.01 3.84 -3.81
CA ALA A 291 36.87 2.97 -3.94
C ALA A 291 35.92 3.14 -2.74
N SER A 292 34.66 3.31 -3.04
CA SER A 292 33.57 3.25 -2.05
C SER A 292 32.95 1.84 -2.00
N PRO A 293 32.10 1.55 -1.01
CA PRO A 293 31.33 0.30 -1.02
C PRO A 293 30.56 0.13 -2.34
N TRP A 294 30.39 -1.13 -2.77
CA TRP A 294 29.63 -1.42 -3.97
C TRP A 294 28.18 -0.94 -3.83
N SER A 295 27.69 -0.36 -4.93
CA SER A 295 26.30 0.01 -5.13
C SER A 295 25.88 -0.25 -6.59
N PRO A 296 24.62 -0.60 -6.87
CA PRO A 296 24.12 -0.61 -8.24
C PRO A 296 24.06 0.82 -8.81
N ASN A 297 23.85 0.92 -10.12
CA ASN A 297 23.57 2.20 -10.78
C ASN A 297 22.15 2.65 -10.42
N PRO A 298 21.86 3.96 -10.28
CA PRO A 298 20.48 4.43 -10.08
C PRO A 298 19.46 4.05 -11.17
N ALA A 299 19.91 3.62 -12.33
CA ALA A 299 19.06 3.07 -13.39
C ALA A 299 18.76 1.57 -13.22
N ASP A 300 19.42 0.89 -12.29
CA ASP A 300 19.21 -0.54 -12.04
C ASP A 300 18.08 -0.74 -11.01
N PRO A 301 17.20 -1.74 -11.20
CA PRO A 301 16.11 -2.02 -10.25
C PRO A 301 16.58 -2.25 -8.80
N GLU A 302 17.75 -2.88 -8.65
CA GLU A 302 18.35 -3.21 -7.35
C GLU A 302 18.82 -1.99 -6.55
N TYR A 303 18.84 -0.80 -7.15
CA TYR A 303 19.12 0.45 -6.45
C TYR A 303 18.00 0.83 -5.47
N TYR A 304 16.80 0.37 -5.71
CA TYR A 304 15.60 0.72 -4.96
C TYR A 304 15.13 -0.45 -4.11
N ALA A 305 14.90 -0.20 -2.84
CA ALA A 305 14.18 -1.14 -1.99
C ALA A 305 12.67 -1.07 -2.29
N ASP A 306 11.99 -2.18 -2.15
CA ASP A 306 10.52 -2.25 -2.24
C ASP A 306 9.81 -1.79 -0.96
N THR A 307 10.57 -1.47 0.07
CA THR A 307 10.06 -1.05 1.39
C THR A 307 10.79 0.17 1.93
N ILE A 308 10.04 1.02 2.65
CA ILE A 308 10.57 2.15 3.42
C ILE A 308 10.19 1.98 4.88
N LYS A 309 11.17 2.12 5.77
CA LYS A 309 10.93 2.21 7.20
C LYS A 309 10.87 3.67 7.63
N VAL A 310 9.72 4.13 8.08
CA VAL A 310 9.48 5.50 8.54
C VAL A 310 9.37 5.53 10.06
N HIS A 311 10.11 6.41 10.71
CA HIS A 311 10.07 6.59 12.16
C HIS A 311 9.36 7.89 12.55
N ASN A 312 8.25 7.79 13.29
CA ASN A 312 7.60 8.91 13.96
C ASN A 312 8.07 8.96 15.41
N GLY A 313 8.95 9.90 15.74
CA GLY A 313 9.48 10.12 17.11
C GLY A 313 8.59 11.03 17.96
N GLY A 314 7.45 11.49 17.43
CA GLY A 314 6.44 12.24 18.17
C GLY A 314 5.63 11.36 19.13
N THR A 315 4.67 11.98 19.83
CA THR A 315 3.72 11.29 20.70
C THR A 315 2.31 11.19 20.08
N TYR A 316 2.13 11.79 18.90
CA TYR A 316 0.86 11.86 18.19
C TYR A 316 0.98 11.26 16.79
N PRO A 317 -0.07 10.58 16.29
CA PRO A 317 -0.09 10.06 14.92
C PRO A 317 -0.09 11.19 13.89
N VAL A 318 0.70 11.03 12.82
CA VAL A 318 0.87 12.06 11.77
C VAL A 318 0.55 11.51 10.38
N GLU A 319 0.13 12.39 9.51
CA GLU A 319 -0.16 12.11 8.11
C GLU A 319 1.02 12.57 7.24
N PRO A 320 1.69 11.67 6.51
CA PRO A 320 2.85 12.01 5.70
C PRO A 320 2.46 12.60 4.35
N VAL A 321 3.45 13.20 3.69
CA VAL A 321 3.46 13.44 2.25
C VAL A 321 4.41 12.42 1.62
N ILE A 322 3.93 11.69 0.62
CA ILE A 322 4.68 10.66 -0.08
C ILE A 322 4.94 11.14 -1.50
N THR A 323 6.19 11.11 -1.93
CA THR A 323 6.60 11.51 -3.28
C THR A 323 7.23 10.33 -4.00
N ALA A 324 6.62 9.92 -5.12
CA ALA A 324 7.12 8.86 -5.99
C ALA A 324 7.65 9.48 -7.30
N THR A 325 8.89 9.15 -7.66
CA THR A 325 9.51 9.63 -8.91
C THR A 325 9.77 8.44 -9.84
N MET A 326 9.18 8.49 -11.02
CA MET A 326 9.26 7.41 -12.01
C MET A 326 10.58 7.46 -12.78
N HIS A 327 11.26 6.31 -12.93
CA HIS A 327 12.45 6.20 -13.79
C HIS A 327 12.12 5.74 -15.18
N ALA A 328 11.05 4.98 -15.31
CA ALA A 328 10.51 4.42 -16.54
C ALA A 328 8.99 4.54 -16.49
N ASP A 329 8.35 4.16 -17.57
CA ASP A 329 6.90 4.11 -17.67
C ASP A 329 6.30 3.15 -16.62
N ASN A 330 5.15 3.53 -16.08
CA ASN A 330 4.44 2.78 -15.05
C ASN A 330 2.94 3.06 -15.15
N GLY A 331 2.12 2.05 -14.88
CA GLY A 331 0.65 2.17 -14.87
C GLY A 331 0.05 2.28 -13.47
N LEU A 332 0.82 1.89 -12.43
CA LEU A 332 0.31 1.73 -11.06
C LEU A 332 1.33 2.15 -10.02
N ILE A 333 0.88 2.95 -9.06
CA ILE A 333 1.56 3.17 -7.78
C ILE A 333 0.65 2.61 -6.70
N ALA A 334 1.06 1.52 -6.06
CA ALA A 334 0.36 1.03 -4.88
C ALA A 334 1.29 1.10 -3.66
N LEU A 335 0.72 1.55 -2.55
CA LEU A 335 1.39 1.70 -1.26
C LEU A 335 0.64 0.86 -0.22
N ILE A 336 1.37 0.03 0.50
CA ILE A 336 0.81 -0.83 1.55
C ILE A 336 1.56 -0.52 2.83
N ASN A 337 0.85 -0.09 3.87
CA ASN A 337 1.48 0.14 5.16
C ASN A 337 1.36 -1.07 6.08
N GLY A 338 2.26 -1.16 7.08
CA GLY A 338 2.29 -2.25 8.05
C GLY A 338 1.04 -2.35 8.95
N GLN A 339 0.12 -1.40 8.87
CA GLN A 339 -1.17 -1.38 9.58
C GLN A 339 -2.32 -1.95 8.72
N GLY A 340 -2.00 -2.49 7.54
CA GLY A 340 -2.96 -3.07 6.61
C GLY A 340 -3.75 -2.04 5.80
N GLY A 341 -3.27 -0.80 5.69
CA GLY A 341 -3.81 0.21 4.78
C GLY A 341 -3.27 0.05 3.37
N VAL A 342 -4.12 0.28 2.38
CA VAL A 342 -3.75 0.26 0.96
C VAL A 342 -4.16 1.57 0.30
N LEU A 343 -3.22 2.17 -0.42
CA LEU A 343 -3.48 3.27 -1.35
C LEU A 343 -3.03 2.84 -2.74
N GLN A 344 -3.87 3.11 -3.73
CA GLN A 344 -3.63 2.74 -5.11
C GLN A 344 -3.95 3.91 -6.04
N PHE A 345 -3.04 4.22 -6.94
CA PHE A 345 -3.15 5.29 -7.92
C PHE A 345 -2.76 4.76 -9.29
N GLY A 346 -3.56 5.07 -10.31
CA GLY A 346 -3.41 4.52 -11.64
C GLY A 346 -4.27 3.28 -11.90
N ASN A 347 -3.93 2.52 -12.92
CA ASN A 347 -4.69 1.36 -13.37
C ASN A 347 -3.90 0.07 -13.19
N PRO A 348 -4.30 -0.84 -12.28
CA PRO A 348 -3.61 -2.11 -12.08
C PRO A 348 -3.69 -3.05 -13.30
N GLU A 349 -4.62 -2.78 -14.21
CA GLU A 349 -4.81 -3.57 -15.44
C GLU A 349 -4.06 -3.00 -16.64
N GLU A 350 -3.40 -1.85 -16.49
CA GLU A 350 -2.57 -1.27 -17.54
C GLU A 350 -1.37 -2.19 -17.81
N ALA A 351 -1.16 -2.53 -19.09
CA ALA A 351 -0.07 -3.37 -19.55
C ALA A 351 0.72 -2.64 -20.61
N ASP A 352 2.05 -2.70 -20.50
CA ASP A 352 2.96 -2.16 -21.50
C ASP A 352 3.13 -3.15 -22.66
N GLY A 353 2.51 -2.86 -23.80
CA GLY A 353 2.66 -3.64 -25.05
C GLY A 353 2.08 -5.05 -25.03
N VAL A 354 1.23 -5.41 -24.06
CA VAL A 354 0.60 -6.74 -23.97
C VAL A 354 -0.84 -6.67 -24.47
N GLU A 355 -1.20 -7.54 -25.40
CA GLU A 355 -2.57 -7.70 -25.88
C GLU A 355 -3.47 -8.24 -24.78
N ARG A 356 -4.47 -7.46 -24.37
CA ARG A 356 -5.52 -7.89 -23.44
C ARG A 356 -6.83 -8.08 -24.17
N LYS A 357 -7.42 -9.24 -24.04
CA LYS A 357 -8.81 -9.43 -24.43
C LYS A 357 -9.75 -8.89 -23.36
N ARG A 358 -10.87 -8.29 -23.80
CA ARG A 358 -11.96 -7.90 -22.90
C ARG A 358 -12.53 -9.15 -22.22
N SER A 359 -13.18 -8.97 -21.07
CA SER A 359 -13.97 -10.02 -20.46
C SER A 359 -15.05 -10.50 -21.44
N GLU A 360 -15.28 -11.80 -21.47
CA GLU A 360 -16.31 -12.44 -22.28
C GLU A 360 -17.30 -13.15 -21.38
N VAL A 361 -18.59 -12.94 -21.59
CA VAL A 361 -19.62 -13.62 -20.80
C VAL A 361 -19.62 -15.10 -21.16
N ALA A 362 -19.30 -15.95 -20.19
CA ALA A 362 -19.40 -17.39 -20.31
C ALA A 362 -20.85 -17.88 -20.12
N ARG A 363 -21.57 -17.28 -19.19
CA ARG A 363 -22.98 -17.51 -18.95
C ARG A 363 -23.57 -16.39 -18.10
N TYR A 364 -24.72 -15.88 -18.52
CA TYR A 364 -25.58 -15.01 -17.71
C TYR A 364 -27.00 -15.57 -17.67
N GLU A 365 -27.58 -15.63 -16.47
CA GLU A 365 -28.97 -16.03 -16.26
C GLU A 365 -29.63 -15.11 -15.22
N GLY A 366 -30.77 -14.53 -15.57
CA GLY A 366 -31.55 -13.68 -14.68
C GLY A 366 -32.69 -14.41 -13.96
N PHE A 367 -32.92 -15.69 -14.28
CA PHE A 367 -33.93 -16.57 -13.67
C PHE A 367 -35.38 -16.02 -13.67
N ASP A 368 -35.68 -15.08 -14.55
CA ASP A 368 -37.05 -14.59 -14.82
C ASP A 368 -37.92 -15.63 -15.52
N LYS A 369 -37.31 -16.65 -16.05
CA LYS A 369 -37.92 -17.82 -16.69
C LYS A 369 -36.96 -18.98 -16.69
N GLU A 370 -37.44 -20.16 -17.07
CA GLU A 370 -36.60 -21.34 -17.24
C GLU A 370 -35.46 -21.08 -18.23
N PRO A 371 -34.19 -21.24 -17.81
CA PRO A 371 -33.03 -21.06 -18.68
C PRO A 371 -32.97 -22.06 -19.81
N ALA A 372 -32.54 -21.61 -20.97
CA ALA A 372 -32.35 -22.51 -22.12
C ALA A 372 -31.24 -23.54 -21.81
N GLY A 373 -31.57 -24.83 -21.96
CA GLY A 373 -30.64 -25.94 -21.71
C GLY A 373 -30.46 -26.27 -20.22
N ALA A 374 -31.34 -25.83 -19.33
CA ALA A 374 -31.32 -26.24 -17.93
C ALA A 374 -31.54 -27.74 -17.80
N ALA A 375 -30.67 -28.35 -16.96
CA ALA A 375 -30.80 -29.75 -16.57
C ALA A 375 -31.05 -29.81 -15.05
N TYR A 376 -31.88 -30.71 -14.62
CA TYR A 376 -32.31 -30.83 -13.23
C TYR A 376 -31.87 -32.13 -12.60
N LYS A 377 -31.76 -32.16 -11.29
CA LYS A 377 -31.34 -33.35 -10.49
C LYS A 377 -30.00 -33.89 -10.95
N THR A 378 -29.13 -33.04 -11.42
CA THR A 378 -27.81 -33.34 -11.94
C THR A 378 -26.88 -32.16 -11.71
N GLY A 379 -25.60 -32.31 -12.05
CA GLY A 379 -24.53 -31.35 -11.87
C GLY A 379 -23.49 -31.84 -10.87
N GLN A 380 -22.39 -31.13 -10.76
CA GLN A 380 -21.28 -31.48 -9.88
C GLN A 380 -21.24 -30.52 -8.69
N THR A 381 -21.23 -31.10 -7.51
CA THR A 381 -21.11 -30.37 -6.26
C THR A 381 -20.22 -31.11 -5.28
N ASN A 382 -19.61 -30.38 -4.35
CA ASN A 382 -18.84 -31.01 -3.28
C ASN A 382 -19.80 -31.36 -2.14
N SER A 383 -20.37 -32.53 -2.18
CA SER A 383 -21.22 -33.04 -1.13
C SER A 383 -20.42 -33.69 0.03
N HIS A 384 -19.29 -33.09 0.44
CA HIS A 384 -18.44 -33.71 1.47
C HIS A 384 -18.78 -33.37 2.88
N TYR A 385 -19.97 -33.07 3.13
CA TYR A 385 -20.42 -32.86 4.50
C TYR A 385 -20.90 -34.15 5.14
N TYR A 386 -20.33 -35.24 4.71
CA TYR A 386 -20.64 -36.52 5.29
C TYR A 386 -19.67 -36.82 6.38
N TYR A 387 -20.09 -36.57 7.58
CA TYR A 387 -19.37 -37.09 8.76
C TYR A 387 -19.41 -38.59 8.82
N ILE A 388 -20.35 -39.22 8.11
CA ILE A 388 -20.55 -40.66 8.09
C ILE A 388 -20.78 -41.14 6.64
N LYS A 389 -19.98 -42.08 6.16
CA LYS A 389 -20.08 -42.62 4.78
C LYS A 389 -21.46 -43.18 4.39
N ALA A 390 -22.29 -43.55 5.36
CA ALA A 390 -23.65 -44.03 5.12
C ALA A 390 -24.70 -42.96 4.94
N GLN A 391 -24.35 -41.70 5.15
CA GLN A 391 -25.29 -40.56 4.93
C GLN A 391 -25.52 -40.42 3.43
N LYS A 392 -26.76 -40.26 3.04
CA LYS A 392 -27.16 -40.14 1.65
C LYS A 392 -27.71 -38.75 1.38
N ASN A 393 -27.09 -38.05 0.48
CA ASN A 393 -27.55 -36.76 -0.03
C ASN A 393 -28.10 -36.95 -1.45
N VAL A 394 -29.14 -36.20 -1.80
CA VAL A 394 -29.86 -36.40 -3.04
C VAL A 394 -30.30 -35.07 -3.66
N MET A 395 -30.11 -34.99 -4.97
CA MET A 395 -30.66 -33.92 -5.79
C MET A 395 -32.08 -34.27 -6.21
N GLU A 396 -33.04 -33.98 -5.35
CA GLU A 396 -34.48 -34.18 -5.61
C GLU A 396 -35.33 -32.94 -5.32
N GLY A 397 -36.57 -32.95 -5.77
CA GLY A 397 -37.43 -31.78 -5.73
C GLY A 397 -37.53 -31.11 -7.10
N SER A 398 -38.02 -29.90 -7.14
CA SER A 398 -38.10 -29.05 -8.33
C SER A 398 -37.74 -27.61 -7.99
N VAL A 399 -37.57 -26.80 -8.99
CA VAL A 399 -37.39 -25.35 -8.83
C VAL A 399 -38.57 -24.62 -9.48
N LYS A 400 -38.78 -23.41 -9.03
CA LYS A 400 -39.68 -22.44 -9.65
C LYS A 400 -38.90 -21.22 -10.08
N TYR A 401 -39.31 -20.58 -11.14
CA TYR A 401 -38.71 -19.39 -11.70
C TYR A 401 -39.67 -18.21 -11.59
N ALA A 402 -39.17 -17.01 -11.73
CA ALA A 402 -39.96 -15.78 -11.69
C ALA A 402 -40.67 -15.55 -10.31
N ASP A 403 -40.17 -16.14 -9.25
CA ASP A 403 -40.63 -15.85 -7.89
C ASP A 403 -39.80 -14.72 -7.28
N ASP A 404 -40.29 -14.17 -6.13
CA ASP A 404 -39.65 -13.09 -5.42
C ASP A 404 -39.38 -11.86 -6.33
N ASP A 405 -40.43 -11.13 -6.64
CA ASP A 405 -40.43 -9.97 -7.54
C ASP A 405 -40.20 -10.29 -9.02
N GLY A 406 -40.34 -11.56 -9.44
CA GLY A 406 -40.35 -11.96 -10.83
C GLY A 406 -38.98 -12.29 -11.42
N SER A 407 -37.94 -12.47 -10.62
CA SER A 407 -36.56 -12.67 -11.09
C SER A 407 -35.73 -13.52 -10.13
N ALA A 408 -36.17 -14.71 -9.78
CA ALA A 408 -35.37 -15.64 -8.99
C ALA A 408 -35.65 -17.09 -9.33
N VAL A 409 -34.69 -17.98 -9.19
CA VAL A 409 -34.86 -19.40 -9.06
C VAL A 409 -34.91 -19.79 -7.58
N GLU A 410 -36.00 -20.45 -7.18
CA GLU A 410 -36.21 -20.88 -5.80
C GLU A 410 -36.51 -22.38 -5.74
N PRO A 411 -36.10 -23.06 -4.62
CA PRO A 411 -36.36 -24.49 -4.46
C PRO A 411 -37.80 -24.79 -4.07
N VAL A 412 -38.32 -25.91 -4.58
CA VAL A 412 -39.52 -26.59 -4.13
C VAL A 412 -39.10 -27.96 -3.60
N PHE A 413 -38.98 -28.04 -2.29
CA PHE A 413 -38.56 -29.27 -1.60
C PHE A 413 -39.67 -30.30 -1.57
N LEU A 414 -39.33 -31.58 -1.50
CA LEU A 414 -40.29 -32.64 -1.29
C LEU A 414 -41.02 -32.45 0.06
N PRO A 415 -42.25 -32.93 0.23
CA PRO A 415 -43.00 -32.80 1.47
C PRO A 415 -42.31 -33.42 2.69
N THR A 416 -41.60 -34.50 2.50
CA THR A 416 -40.81 -35.21 3.51
C THR A 416 -39.44 -35.55 2.96
N ASN A 417 -38.42 -35.45 3.81
CA ASN A 417 -37.05 -35.82 3.45
C ASN A 417 -36.62 -37.08 4.20
N SER A 418 -36.26 -38.12 3.44
CA SER A 418 -35.69 -39.38 3.96
C SER A 418 -34.15 -39.39 3.92
N TYR A 419 -33.53 -38.31 3.54
CA TYR A 419 -32.10 -38.13 3.34
C TYR A 419 -31.54 -37.10 4.29
N TYR A 420 -30.20 -37.02 4.40
CA TYR A 420 -29.55 -35.99 5.19
C TYR A 420 -29.69 -34.59 4.55
N TRP A 421 -29.04 -34.43 3.40
CA TRP A 421 -29.19 -33.21 2.60
C TRP A 421 -29.96 -33.53 1.34
N GLU A 422 -31.02 -32.84 1.12
CA GLU A 422 -31.91 -33.08 -0.04
C GLU A 422 -32.35 -31.74 -0.59
N GLY A 423 -32.48 -31.66 -1.92
CA GLY A 423 -33.11 -30.55 -2.58
C GLY A 423 -32.82 -30.48 -4.06
N PRO A 424 -33.51 -29.55 -4.77
CA PRO A 424 -33.38 -29.45 -6.22
C PRO A 424 -32.06 -28.82 -6.66
N SER A 425 -31.57 -29.28 -7.81
CA SER A 425 -30.43 -28.66 -8.50
C SER A 425 -30.82 -28.21 -9.90
N VAL A 426 -30.08 -27.17 -10.36
CA VAL A 426 -30.13 -26.66 -11.73
C VAL A 426 -28.71 -26.63 -12.27
N HIS A 427 -28.46 -27.33 -13.36
CA HIS A 427 -27.17 -27.31 -14.06
C HIS A 427 -27.31 -26.61 -15.41
N LEU A 428 -26.34 -25.75 -15.73
CA LEU A 428 -26.28 -24.95 -16.95
C LEU A 428 -24.90 -25.08 -17.59
N LYS A 429 -24.82 -25.20 -18.89
CA LYS A 429 -23.53 -25.19 -19.61
C LYS A 429 -23.01 -23.76 -19.74
N THR A 430 -21.68 -23.62 -19.62
CA THR A 430 -20.96 -22.38 -19.93
C THR A 430 -20.33 -22.47 -21.33
N THR A 431 -20.04 -21.33 -21.93
CA THR A 431 -19.27 -21.26 -23.18
C THR A 431 -17.78 -21.08 -22.87
N ASN A 432 -16.93 -21.67 -23.72
CA ASN A 432 -15.51 -21.39 -23.67
C ASN A 432 -15.23 -19.93 -24.08
N ALA A 433 -14.07 -19.41 -23.71
CA ALA A 433 -13.57 -18.14 -24.23
C ALA A 433 -13.35 -18.23 -25.76
N SER A 434 -13.28 -17.08 -26.42
CA SER A 434 -13.17 -16.97 -27.88
C SER A 434 -11.95 -17.69 -28.48
N ASP A 435 -10.89 -17.91 -27.69
CA ASP A 435 -9.71 -18.69 -28.07
C ASP A 435 -9.86 -20.21 -27.82
N GLY A 436 -11.05 -20.66 -27.39
CA GLY A 436 -11.36 -22.05 -27.07
C GLY A 436 -11.00 -22.48 -25.66
N SER A 437 -10.35 -21.62 -24.86
CA SER A 437 -9.94 -21.95 -23.49
C SER A 437 -11.13 -21.94 -22.53
N ASN A 438 -11.06 -22.82 -21.51
CA ASN A 438 -12.02 -22.91 -20.40
C ASN A 438 -11.31 -22.97 -19.04
N THR A 439 -10.04 -22.58 -18.96
CA THR A 439 -9.20 -22.57 -17.75
C THR A 439 -8.69 -21.19 -17.38
N LYS A 440 -9.14 -20.16 -18.10
CA LYS A 440 -8.70 -18.76 -17.91
C LYS A 440 -9.04 -18.18 -16.54
N SER A 441 -8.52 -17.02 -16.26
CA SER A 441 -9.02 -16.17 -15.18
C SER A 441 -10.49 -15.85 -15.39
N PHE A 442 -11.25 -15.73 -14.30
CA PHE A 442 -12.70 -15.50 -14.40
C PHE A 442 -13.22 -14.67 -13.22
N ILE A 443 -14.41 -14.11 -13.43
CA ILE A 443 -15.28 -13.61 -12.36
C ILE A 443 -16.58 -14.41 -12.44
N ALA A 444 -17.02 -14.96 -11.32
CA ALA A 444 -18.34 -15.55 -11.17
C ALA A 444 -19.08 -14.82 -10.05
N LYS A 445 -20.26 -14.33 -10.36
CA LYS A 445 -21.15 -13.62 -9.44
C LYS A 445 -22.45 -14.38 -9.31
N TRP A 446 -22.92 -14.52 -8.07
CA TRP A 446 -24.22 -15.04 -7.76
C TRP A 446 -24.92 -14.07 -6.83
N ARG A 447 -26.06 -13.53 -7.23
CA ARG A 447 -26.90 -12.78 -6.32
C ARG A 447 -27.93 -13.73 -5.72
N TYR A 448 -27.84 -13.91 -4.41
CA TYR A 448 -28.61 -14.93 -3.71
C TYR A 448 -29.32 -14.35 -2.49
N LYS A 449 -30.41 -15.01 -2.09
CA LYS A 449 -31.13 -14.84 -0.85
C LYS A 449 -30.90 -16.07 0.01
N PHE A 450 -30.61 -15.88 1.26
CA PHE A 450 -30.46 -16.97 2.23
C PHE A 450 -30.91 -16.46 3.59
N ASN A 451 -32.23 -16.53 3.85
CA ASN A 451 -32.83 -16.01 5.07
C ASN A 451 -33.08 -17.16 6.06
N SER A 452 -32.12 -17.38 6.94
CA SER A 452 -32.12 -18.45 7.92
C SER A 452 -32.58 -17.99 9.31
N SER A 453 -32.92 -18.94 10.15
CA SER A 453 -33.15 -18.75 11.59
C SER A 453 -32.26 -19.72 12.38
N VAL A 454 -32.22 -19.57 13.70
CA VAL A 454 -31.41 -20.44 14.57
C VAL A 454 -31.78 -21.93 14.51
N ASN A 455 -32.99 -22.24 14.00
CA ASN A 455 -33.46 -23.63 13.88
C ASN A 455 -33.57 -24.10 12.43
N ALA A 456 -33.30 -23.23 11.45
CA ALA A 456 -33.40 -23.57 10.03
C ALA A 456 -32.05 -24.07 9.53
N LEU A 457 -32.02 -25.28 8.98
CA LEU A 457 -30.82 -25.91 8.43
C LEU A 457 -30.97 -26.03 6.90
N GLY A 458 -29.98 -25.54 6.21
CA GLY A 458 -29.96 -25.55 4.74
C GLY A 458 -28.67 -25.00 4.14
N ALA A 459 -28.51 -25.15 2.85
CA ALA A 459 -27.37 -24.62 2.12
C ALA A 459 -27.74 -24.25 0.68
N ILE A 460 -26.95 -23.33 0.10
CA ILE A 460 -26.85 -23.10 -1.34
C ILE A 460 -25.42 -23.42 -1.74
N GLU A 461 -25.24 -24.36 -2.66
CA GLU A 461 -23.98 -24.63 -3.33
C GLU A 461 -24.00 -23.97 -4.71
N MET A 462 -23.07 -23.06 -4.94
CA MET A 462 -22.88 -22.30 -6.17
C MET A 462 -21.58 -22.75 -6.80
N THR A 463 -21.68 -23.62 -7.77
CA THR A 463 -20.55 -24.39 -8.30
C THR A 463 -20.26 -24.01 -9.76
N LEU A 464 -18.98 -23.84 -10.08
CA LEU A 464 -18.44 -23.94 -11.43
C LEU A 464 -17.89 -25.35 -11.61
N ASP A 465 -18.33 -26.06 -12.62
CA ASP A 465 -18.06 -27.48 -12.78
C ASP A 465 -17.60 -27.89 -14.19
N ASN A 466 -17.29 -29.15 -14.33
CA ASN A 466 -17.06 -29.82 -15.59
C ASN A 466 -17.61 -31.25 -15.54
N ASP A 467 -17.48 -32.00 -16.64
CA ASP A 467 -18.02 -33.36 -16.75
C ASP A 467 -17.42 -34.35 -15.72
N THR A 468 -16.28 -34.01 -15.11
CA THR A 468 -15.54 -34.91 -14.19
C THR A 468 -15.66 -34.50 -12.72
N GLY A 469 -16.15 -33.31 -12.42
CA GLY A 469 -16.27 -32.85 -11.03
C GLY A 469 -16.37 -31.33 -10.88
N VAL A 470 -16.20 -30.90 -9.64
CA VAL A 470 -16.17 -29.49 -9.25
C VAL A 470 -14.89 -28.82 -9.75
N ALA A 471 -15.02 -27.65 -10.34
CA ALA A 471 -13.87 -26.78 -10.61
C ALA A 471 -13.66 -25.80 -9.45
N TYR A 472 -14.65 -24.96 -9.17
CA TYR A 472 -14.65 -24.05 -8.02
C TYR A 472 -16.06 -23.97 -7.45
N GLU A 473 -16.16 -23.80 -6.14
CA GLU A 473 -17.47 -23.79 -5.50
C GLU A 473 -17.50 -22.83 -4.30
N VAL A 474 -18.60 -22.13 -4.16
CA VAL A 474 -18.92 -21.31 -2.98
C VAL A 474 -20.17 -21.92 -2.33
N ILE A 475 -20.08 -22.19 -1.04
CA ILE A 475 -21.21 -22.73 -0.27
C ILE A 475 -21.57 -21.75 0.82
N ILE A 476 -22.86 -21.45 0.92
CA ILE A 476 -23.46 -20.71 2.02
C ILE A 476 -24.34 -21.69 2.79
N ARG A 477 -24.09 -21.85 4.09
CA ARG A 477 -24.73 -22.90 4.88
C ARG A 477 -25.10 -22.50 6.31
N ALA A 478 -26.31 -22.86 6.75
CA ALA A 478 -26.69 -22.95 8.14
C ALA A 478 -26.66 -24.43 8.57
N ASN A 479 -25.63 -24.83 9.33
CA ASN A 479 -25.30 -26.22 9.60
C ASN A 479 -25.64 -26.71 11.02
N TYR A 480 -25.87 -25.81 11.96
CA TYR A 480 -26.10 -26.16 13.35
C TYR A 480 -27.34 -25.48 13.92
N ALA A 481 -28.33 -26.28 14.34
CA ALA A 481 -29.48 -25.77 15.05
C ALA A 481 -29.07 -25.12 16.39
N GLY A 482 -29.71 -24.01 16.72
CA GLY A 482 -29.43 -23.27 17.94
C GLY A 482 -28.25 -22.31 17.87
N LYS A 483 -27.56 -22.20 16.74
CA LYS A 483 -26.48 -21.22 16.51
C LYS A 483 -26.93 -20.05 15.65
N ASP A 484 -26.36 -18.90 15.93
CA ASP A 484 -26.66 -17.64 15.22
C ASP A 484 -25.55 -17.30 14.21
N ASP A 485 -25.15 -18.29 13.40
CA ASP A 485 -24.08 -18.22 12.44
C ASP A 485 -24.44 -18.84 11.08
N VAL A 486 -23.67 -18.50 10.07
CA VAL A 486 -23.72 -19.03 8.71
C VAL A 486 -22.30 -19.33 8.28
N ASP A 487 -22.02 -20.54 7.82
CA ASP A 487 -20.71 -20.91 7.29
C ASP A 487 -20.62 -20.56 5.80
N VAL A 488 -19.46 -20.00 5.42
CA VAL A 488 -19.06 -19.79 4.04
C VAL A 488 -17.84 -20.64 3.76
N GLN A 489 -17.88 -21.40 2.69
CA GLN A 489 -16.82 -22.30 2.30
C GLN A 489 -16.51 -22.12 0.82
N VAL A 490 -15.21 -22.21 0.47
CA VAL A 490 -14.72 -22.16 -0.92
C VAL A 490 -13.90 -23.41 -1.19
N PHE A 491 -14.19 -24.03 -2.30
CA PHE A 491 -13.46 -25.21 -2.79
C PHE A 491 -12.78 -24.90 -4.13
N ALA A 492 -11.62 -25.52 -4.33
CA ALA A 492 -10.95 -25.64 -5.62
C ALA A 492 -10.76 -27.14 -5.92
N GLY A 493 -11.49 -27.64 -6.90
CA GLY A 493 -11.71 -29.08 -7.08
C GLY A 493 -12.43 -29.66 -5.85
N SER A 494 -11.93 -30.78 -5.33
CA SER A 494 -12.42 -31.40 -4.10
C SER A 494 -11.76 -30.88 -2.82
N THR A 495 -10.90 -29.87 -2.90
CA THR A 495 -10.15 -29.34 -1.75
C THR A 495 -10.84 -28.13 -1.17
N LEU A 496 -11.15 -28.15 0.12
CA LEU A 496 -11.58 -26.97 0.88
C LEU A 496 -10.38 -26.03 1.03
N VAL A 497 -10.42 -24.88 0.36
CA VAL A 497 -9.33 -23.89 0.36
C VAL A 497 -9.59 -22.70 1.28
N PHE A 498 -10.85 -22.49 1.67
CA PHE A 498 -11.21 -21.42 2.60
C PHE A 498 -12.52 -21.78 3.33
N GLN A 499 -12.59 -21.42 4.61
CA GLN A 499 -13.82 -21.49 5.41
C GLN A 499 -13.86 -20.35 6.42
N GLN A 500 -15.04 -19.74 6.58
CA GLN A 500 -15.29 -18.73 7.61
C GLN A 500 -16.73 -18.81 8.11
N THR A 501 -16.91 -18.63 9.40
CA THR A 501 -18.21 -18.47 10.02
C THR A 501 -18.58 -17.00 10.13
N LEU A 502 -19.77 -16.63 9.68
CA LEU A 502 -20.28 -15.28 9.62
C LEU A 502 -21.49 -15.12 10.53
N ASN A 503 -21.71 -13.89 11.00
CA ASN A 503 -22.88 -13.58 11.80
C ASN A 503 -24.16 -13.65 10.94
N ARG A 504 -25.09 -14.51 11.31
CA ARG A 504 -26.37 -14.71 10.61
C ARG A 504 -27.16 -13.41 10.46
N LYS A 505 -27.24 -12.57 11.49
CA LYS A 505 -27.99 -11.30 11.43
C LYS A 505 -27.50 -10.32 10.39
N VAL A 506 -26.23 -10.44 10.01
CA VAL A 506 -25.60 -9.59 8.99
C VAL A 506 -25.69 -10.23 7.60
N PHE A 507 -25.48 -11.55 7.50
CA PHE A 507 -25.33 -12.28 6.24
C PHE A 507 -26.49 -13.22 5.92
N SER A 508 -27.58 -13.17 6.67
CA SER A 508 -28.79 -13.98 6.44
C SER A 508 -30.00 -13.27 7.11
N ASN A 509 -30.44 -12.17 6.51
CA ASN A 509 -31.44 -11.28 7.13
C ASN A 509 -32.59 -10.88 6.19
N GLY A 510 -32.93 -11.71 5.20
CA GLY A 510 -34.00 -11.46 4.25
C GLY A 510 -33.63 -10.50 3.12
N ARG A 511 -32.37 -10.05 3.02
CA ARG A 511 -31.85 -9.27 1.90
C ARG A 511 -31.17 -10.18 0.89
N TYR A 512 -31.03 -9.68 -0.34
CA TYR A 512 -30.15 -10.30 -1.31
C TYR A 512 -28.69 -9.95 -1.03
N TYR A 513 -27.82 -10.89 -1.34
CA TYR A 513 -26.37 -10.78 -1.23
C TYR A 513 -25.75 -11.13 -2.57
N GLU A 514 -24.58 -10.58 -2.84
CA GLU A 514 -23.72 -10.98 -3.95
C GLU A 514 -22.53 -11.77 -3.41
N ALA A 515 -22.34 -12.98 -3.89
CA ALA A 515 -21.08 -13.71 -3.78
C ALA A 515 -20.32 -13.52 -5.09
N LYS A 516 -19.14 -12.91 -5.03
CA LYS A 516 -18.26 -12.69 -6.17
C LYS A 516 -16.98 -13.47 -5.99
N LEU A 517 -16.80 -14.51 -6.80
CA LEU A 517 -15.60 -15.34 -6.84
C LEU A 517 -14.75 -14.91 -8.02
N THR A 518 -13.52 -14.47 -7.77
CA THR A 518 -12.59 -14.00 -8.80
C THR A 518 -11.36 -14.87 -8.80
N LYS A 519 -10.99 -15.43 -9.95
CA LYS A 519 -9.72 -16.10 -10.17
C LYS A 519 -8.83 -15.25 -11.07
N LEU A 520 -7.64 -14.91 -10.59
CA LEU A 520 -6.60 -14.23 -11.36
C LEU A 520 -5.32 -15.08 -11.31
N GLY A 521 -4.98 -15.72 -12.43
CA GLY A 521 -3.88 -16.66 -12.47
C GLY A 521 -4.02 -17.75 -11.39
N ASN A 522 -3.08 -17.80 -10.46
CA ASN A 522 -3.06 -18.76 -9.34
C ASN A 522 -3.69 -18.20 -8.05
N THR A 523 -4.41 -17.10 -8.12
CA THR A 523 -5.05 -16.51 -6.94
C THR A 523 -6.56 -16.55 -7.08
N LEU A 524 -7.24 -16.99 -6.03
CA LEU A 524 -8.69 -17.00 -5.91
C LEU A 524 -9.11 -16.06 -4.78
N ASN A 525 -10.14 -15.26 -5.01
CA ASN A 525 -10.67 -14.33 -4.02
C ASN A 525 -12.19 -14.40 -3.97
N LEU A 526 -12.76 -14.41 -2.78
CA LEU A 526 -14.20 -14.31 -2.54
C LEU A 526 -14.53 -12.97 -1.89
N GLN A 527 -15.55 -12.31 -2.43
CA GLN A 527 -16.17 -11.13 -1.83
C GLN A 527 -17.65 -11.41 -1.57
N LEU A 528 -18.15 -10.95 -0.44
CA LEU A 528 -19.57 -11.00 -0.10
C LEU A 528 -20.08 -9.58 0.15
N ALA A 529 -21.15 -9.19 -0.53
CA ALA A 529 -21.75 -7.87 -0.37
C ALA A 529 -23.26 -7.97 -0.25
N GLY A 530 -23.85 -7.22 0.67
CA GLY A 530 -25.31 -7.03 0.71
C GLY A 530 -25.76 -6.12 -0.41
N ILE A 531 -26.85 -6.45 -1.09
CA ILE A 531 -27.43 -5.63 -2.13
C ILE A 531 -28.29 -4.54 -1.49
N VAL A 532 -27.96 -3.29 -1.78
CA VAL A 532 -28.66 -2.11 -1.27
C VAL A 532 -29.81 -1.72 -2.20
N GLN A 533 -29.60 -1.85 -3.49
CA GLN A 533 -30.56 -1.57 -4.53
C GLN A 533 -30.38 -2.59 -5.66
N GLY A 534 -31.48 -3.24 -6.03
CA GLY A 534 -31.55 -4.11 -7.20
C GLY A 534 -31.96 -3.33 -8.45
N GLY A 535 -31.53 -3.80 -9.61
CA GLY A 535 -31.96 -3.30 -10.91
C GLY A 535 -32.21 -4.44 -11.89
N ILE A 536 -32.87 -4.15 -12.99
CA ILE A 536 -33.21 -5.14 -14.03
C ILE A 536 -31.94 -5.63 -14.75
N LYS A 537 -30.93 -4.76 -14.85
CA LYS A 537 -29.63 -5.10 -15.46
C LYS A 537 -28.55 -5.24 -14.40
N PRO A 538 -27.54 -6.10 -14.61
CA PRO A 538 -26.41 -6.24 -13.69
C PRO A 538 -25.71 -4.92 -13.35
N SER A 539 -25.64 -4.00 -14.31
CA SER A 539 -25.05 -2.67 -14.13
C SER A 539 -25.88 -1.72 -13.26
N GLU A 540 -27.13 -2.05 -12.98
CA GLU A 540 -28.05 -1.24 -12.17
C GLU A 540 -28.06 -1.68 -10.70
N VAL A 541 -27.37 -2.75 -10.37
CA VAL A 541 -27.31 -3.29 -9.00
C VAL A 541 -26.23 -2.59 -8.20
N ILE A 542 -26.63 -2.00 -7.10
CA ILE A 542 -25.72 -1.34 -6.16
C ILE A 542 -25.47 -2.27 -4.97
N THR A 543 -24.27 -2.78 -4.85
CA THR A 543 -23.84 -3.57 -3.70
C THR A 543 -23.48 -2.70 -2.52
N ARG A 544 -23.50 -3.28 -1.32
CA ARG A 544 -23.07 -2.61 -0.10
C ARG A 544 -21.57 -2.31 -0.17
N THR A 545 -21.19 -1.09 0.16
CA THR A 545 -19.79 -0.67 0.21
C THR A 545 -19.39 -0.34 1.66
N PRO A 546 -18.22 -0.83 2.15
CA PRO A 546 -17.33 -1.77 1.49
C PRO A 546 -17.88 -3.21 1.54
N PRO A 547 -17.61 -4.05 0.54
CA PRO A 547 -17.89 -5.49 0.62
C PRO A 547 -16.99 -6.17 1.65
N LEU A 548 -17.43 -7.31 2.20
CA LEU A 548 -16.55 -8.19 2.96
C LEU A 548 -15.67 -8.95 1.96
N VAL A 549 -14.38 -8.62 1.94
CA VAL A 549 -13.38 -9.26 1.09
C VAL A 549 -12.65 -10.31 1.92
N MET A 550 -12.66 -11.56 1.47
CA MET A 550 -11.93 -12.64 2.12
C MET A 550 -10.43 -12.56 1.77
N PRO A 551 -9.53 -13.08 2.61
CA PRO A 551 -8.11 -13.16 2.27
C PRO A 551 -7.89 -13.87 0.93
N PRO A 552 -6.93 -13.42 0.09
CA PRO A 552 -6.59 -14.10 -1.14
C PRO A 552 -6.14 -15.55 -0.90
N ILE A 553 -6.64 -16.47 -1.71
CA ILE A 553 -6.38 -17.90 -1.62
C ILE A 553 -5.37 -18.26 -2.70
N ALA A 554 -4.20 -18.77 -2.33
CA ALA A 554 -3.22 -19.29 -3.27
C ALA A 554 -3.61 -20.67 -3.77
N LEU A 555 -3.74 -20.82 -5.09
CA LEU A 555 -4.03 -22.09 -5.77
C LEU A 555 -2.73 -22.78 -6.21
N THR A 556 -2.70 -24.09 -6.12
CA THR A 556 -1.68 -24.86 -6.83
C THR A 556 -1.87 -24.77 -8.35
N PRO A 557 -0.83 -24.98 -9.17
CA PRO A 557 -0.97 -24.96 -10.64
C PRO A 557 -2.07 -25.91 -11.15
N ALA A 558 -2.24 -27.06 -10.53
CA ALA A 558 -3.29 -28.03 -10.86
C ALA A 558 -4.69 -27.46 -10.56
N GLN A 559 -4.88 -26.80 -9.41
CA GLN A 559 -6.13 -26.15 -9.05
C GLN A 559 -6.44 -24.96 -9.95
N ALA A 560 -5.43 -24.18 -10.32
CA ALA A 560 -5.60 -22.99 -11.18
C ALA A 560 -5.99 -23.36 -12.63
N SER A 561 -5.69 -24.59 -13.08
CA SER A 561 -5.95 -25.09 -14.45
C SER A 561 -7.14 -26.05 -14.55
N ILE A 562 -8.02 -26.11 -13.54
CA ILE A 562 -9.24 -26.93 -13.63
C ILE A 562 -10.18 -26.30 -14.68
N PRO A 563 -10.63 -27.07 -15.69
CA PRO A 563 -11.54 -26.55 -16.72
C PRO A 563 -12.93 -26.28 -16.15
N ILE A 564 -13.62 -25.29 -16.71
CA ILE A 564 -15.00 -24.94 -16.39
C ILE A 564 -15.81 -25.11 -17.67
N THR A 565 -16.83 -25.97 -17.65
CA THR A 565 -17.75 -26.20 -18.78
C THR A 565 -19.21 -26.08 -18.38
N GLY A 566 -19.49 -25.89 -17.10
CA GLY A 566 -20.83 -25.76 -16.56
C GLY A 566 -20.87 -25.02 -15.23
N ALA A 567 -22.06 -24.78 -14.77
CA ALA A 567 -22.37 -24.24 -13.46
C ALA A 567 -23.58 -24.96 -12.86
N THR A 568 -23.49 -25.32 -11.60
CA THR A 568 -24.55 -25.96 -10.84
C THR A 568 -24.98 -25.10 -9.66
N LEU A 569 -26.27 -24.92 -9.50
CA LEU A 569 -26.89 -24.43 -8.27
C LEU A 569 -27.58 -25.60 -7.60
N TRP A 570 -27.25 -25.85 -6.33
CA TRP A 570 -27.91 -26.87 -5.54
C TRP A 570 -28.43 -26.30 -4.23
N PHE A 571 -29.76 -26.28 -4.09
CA PHE A 571 -30.46 -25.85 -2.88
C PHE A 571 -30.69 -27.05 -1.99
N GLN A 572 -30.43 -26.90 -0.69
CA GLN A 572 -30.49 -28.03 0.24
C GLN A 572 -31.23 -27.68 1.52
N ARG A 573 -32.01 -28.65 2.02
CA ARG A 573 -32.44 -28.71 3.40
C ARG A 573 -31.84 -29.94 4.09
N PHE A 574 -31.75 -29.90 5.40
CA PHE A 574 -31.24 -31.01 6.19
C PHE A 574 -32.39 -31.79 6.84
N GLU A 575 -32.56 -33.05 6.52
CA GLU A 575 -33.65 -33.89 7.03
C GLU A 575 -35.02 -33.18 6.94
N ASN A 576 -35.82 -33.27 8.00
CA ASN A 576 -37.09 -32.57 8.12
C ASN A 576 -37.02 -31.29 9.00
N TYR A 577 -35.82 -30.76 9.19
CA TYR A 577 -35.66 -29.47 9.85
C TYR A 577 -36.29 -28.33 9.05
N PRO A 578 -36.72 -27.26 9.71
CA PRO A 578 -37.01 -26.03 9.00
C PRO A 578 -35.81 -25.61 8.15
N TYR A 579 -36.04 -25.07 6.98
CA TYR A 579 -34.99 -24.65 6.05
C TYR A 579 -35.04 -23.15 5.81
N PRO A 580 -33.92 -22.51 5.44
CA PRO A 580 -33.88 -21.10 5.07
C PRO A 580 -34.77 -20.80 3.89
N ASP A 581 -35.39 -19.62 3.87
CA ASP A 581 -35.94 -19.03 2.65
C ASP A 581 -34.76 -18.65 1.76
N MET A 582 -34.65 -19.29 0.59
CA MET A 582 -33.46 -19.21 -0.25
C MET A 582 -33.80 -19.20 -1.73
N GLY A 583 -32.97 -18.53 -2.50
CA GLY A 583 -33.08 -18.46 -3.96
C GLY A 583 -31.83 -17.78 -4.55
N VAL A 584 -31.69 -17.89 -5.86
CA VAL A 584 -30.66 -17.18 -6.61
C VAL A 584 -31.34 -16.25 -7.59
N TYR A 585 -31.04 -14.97 -7.48
CA TYR A 585 -31.63 -13.92 -8.30
C TYR A 585 -31.06 -13.91 -9.69
N ASP A 586 -29.73 -13.95 -9.80
CA ASP A 586 -29.04 -14.14 -11.06
C ASP A 586 -27.65 -14.76 -10.87
N MET A 587 -27.10 -15.17 -12.00
CA MET A 587 -25.74 -15.71 -12.12
C MET A 587 -25.05 -15.08 -13.31
N ASP A 588 -23.83 -14.56 -13.09
CA ASP A 588 -23.00 -13.94 -14.12
C ASP A 588 -21.59 -14.54 -14.06
N ILE A 589 -21.18 -15.21 -15.13
CA ILE A 589 -19.85 -15.83 -15.23
C ILE A 589 -19.14 -15.22 -16.43
N GLU A 590 -18.01 -14.57 -16.18
CA GLU A 590 -17.21 -13.89 -17.19
C GLU A 590 -15.78 -14.45 -17.20
N TRP A 591 -15.28 -14.76 -18.40
CA TRP A 591 -13.85 -14.98 -18.62
C TRP A 591 -13.12 -13.65 -18.62
N LEU A 592 -12.01 -13.59 -17.90
CA LEU A 592 -11.08 -12.47 -17.93
C LEU A 592 -9.95 -12.80 -18.91
N ASN A 593 -9.98 -12.19 -20.07
CA ASN A 593 -9.02 -12.42 -21.13
C ASN A 593 -7.92 -11.37 -21.09
N VAL A 594 -6.66 -11.77 -20.91
CA VAL A 594 -5.52 -10.90 -20.64
C VAL A 594 -4.64 -10.69 -21.89
N ASP A 595 -5.15 -10.92 -23.09
CA ASP A 595 -4.33 -10.89 -24.33
C ASP A 595 -4.80 -9.85 -25.36
N TYR A 596 -5.59 -8.86 -24.95
CA TYR A 596 -6.04 -7.81 -25.86
C TYR A 596 -5.12 -6.59 -25.76
N TRP A 597 -4.51 -6.22 -26.90
CA TRP A 597 -3.70 -5.03 -27.00
C TRP A 597 -4.62 -3.81 -27.22
N THR A 598 -4.69 -2.92 -26.24
CA THR A 598 -5.02 -1.52 -26.44
C THR A 598 -3.76 -0.75 -26.09
N ASP A 599 -3.28 0.05 -27.03
CA ASP A 599 -2.27 1.06 -26.74
C ASP A 599 -2.85 2.07 -25.75
N LEU A 600 -2.87 1.69 -24.50
CA LEU A 600 -3.18 2.57 -23.39
C LEU A 600 -1.90 3.32 -23.10
N LYS A 601 -1.91 4.62 -23.37
CA LYS A 601 -0.83 5.51 -22.93
C LYS A 601 -0.58 5.23 -21.45
N ASN A 602 0.66 4.94 -21.10
CA ASN A 602 1.07 4.69 -19.74
C ASN A 602 0.64 5.84 -18.82
N ARG A 603 0.07 5.50 -17.68
CA ARG A 603 -0.47 6.50 -16.75
C ARG A 603 0.61 7.43 -16.24
N PHE A 604 1.80 6.90 -15.99
CA PHE A 604 2.97 7.62 -15.54
C PHE A 604 4.11 7.39 -16.52
N GLY A 605 4.74 8.45 -16.98
CA GLY A 605 5.92 8.40 -17.84
C GLY A 605 7.21 8.53 -17.04
N ALA A 606 8.33 8.18 -17.67
CA ALA A 606 9.66 8.39 -17.10
C ALA A 606 9.86 9.87 -16.74
N GLY A 607 10.30 10.15 -15.53
CA GLY A 607 10.50 11.49 -14.98
C GLY A 607 9.29 12.10 -14.30
N ASP A 608 8.12 11.47 -14.34
CA ASP A 608 6.95 11.96 -13.60
C ASP A 608 7.17 11.88 -12.10
N VAL A 609 6.74 12.93 -11.41
CA VAL A 609 6.75 13.06 -9.95
C VAL A 609 5.32 13.05 -9.45
N VAL A 610 4.97 12.02 -8.69
CA VAL A 610 3.63 11.87 -8.09
C VAL A 610 3.73 12.17 -6.60
N THR A 611 3.04 13.24 -6.15
CA THR A 611 2.98 13.63 -4.74
C THR A 611 1.62 13.27 -4.18
N ILE A 612 1.61 12.51 -3.09
CA ILE A 612 0.44 12.01 -2.39
C ILE A 612 0.39 12.68 -1.02
N ASP A 613 -0.54 13.61 -0.86
CA ASP A 613 -0.80 14.32 0.40
C ASP A 613 -1.89 13.58 1.18
N ILE A 614 -1.48 12.88 2.23
CA ILE A 614 -2.40 12.04 3.01
C ILE A 614 -3.39 12.89 3.80
N ALA A 615 -2.95 14.01 4.37
CA ALA A 615 -3.79 14.88 5.18
C ALA A 615 -4.93 15.49 4.36
N ASN A 616 -4.63 15.95 3.15
CA ASN A 616 -5.60 16.57 2.25
C ASN A 616 -6.30 15.56 1.33
N ARG A 617 -5.86 14.29 1.35
CA ARG A 617 -6.32 13.23 0.44
C ARG A 617 -6.22 13.66 -1.02
N ALA A 618 -5.12 14.29 -1.35
CA ALA A 618 -4.87 14.87 -2.67
C ALA A 618 -3.67 14.21 -3.34
N VAL A 619 -3.75 14.08 -4.67
CA VAL A 619 -2.69 13.55 -5.50
C VAL A 619 -2.32 14.58 -6.56
N TYR A 620 -1.03 14.78 -6.74
CA TYR A 620 -0.48 15.72 -7.72
C TYR A 620 0.46 14.96 -8.64
N VAL A 621 0.36 15.21 -9.93
CA VAL A 621 1.34 14.75 -10.92
C VAL A 621 2.08 15.96 -11.45
N ASN A 622 3.40 15.98 -11.27
CA ASN A 622 4.25 17.13 -11.63
C ASN A 622 3.76 18.47 -11.03
N GLY A 623 3.26 18.41 -9.80
CA GLY A 623 2.72 19.57 -9.08
C GLY A 623 1.30 19.99 -9.48
N VAL A 624 0.66 19.31 -10.42
CA VAL A 624 -0.72 19.58 -10.85
C VAL A 624 -1.65 18.57 -10.15
N PRO A 625 -2.73 19.03 -9.48
CA PRO A 625 -3.68 18.12 -8.83
C PRO A 625 -4.40 17.25 -9.88
N ASP A 626 -4.47 15.95 -9.60
CA ASP A 626 -5.13 14.97 -10.47
C ASP A 626 -6.12 14.10 -9.70
N SER A 627 -7.38 14.50 -9.71
CA SER A 627 -8.45 13.77 -9.05
C SER A 627 -8.85 12.47 -9.76
N THR A 628 -8.40 12.24 -10.99
CA THR A 628 -8.70 11.02 -11.76
C THR A 628 -7.91 9.81 -11.25
N LEU A 629 -6.87 10.03 -10.44
CA LEU A 629 -6.09 8.99 -9.80
C LEU A 629 -6.74 8.41 -8.55
N HIS A 630 -7.81 9.02 -8.04
CA HIS A 630 -8.50 8.52 -6.86
C HIS A 630 -9.21 7.20 -7.17
N THR A 631 -8.82 6.13 -6.49
CA THR A 631 -9.45 4.82 -6.59
C THR A 631 -10.46 4.64 -5.46
N ILE A 632 -11.65 4.13 -5.79
CA ILE A 632 -12.63 3.73 -4.77
C ILE A 632 -12.02 2.56 -3.97
N GLY A 633 -11.87 2.73 -2.67
CA GLY A 633 -11.23 1.74 -1.80
C GLY A 633 -9.88 2.18 -1.23
N ASN A 634 -9.35 3.34 -1.62
CA ASN A 634 -8.18 3.92 -0.98
C ASN A 634 -8.44 4.18 0.51
N GLU A 635 -7.61 3.59 1.36
CA GLU A 635 -7.77 3.63 2.82
C GLU A 635 -6.92 4.74 3.45
N TRP A 636 -7.18 5.99 3.04
CA TRP A 636 -6.44 7.18 3.47
C TRP A 636 -6.26 7.30 4.98
N SER A 637 -7.32 6.99 5.76
CA SER A 637 -7.29 7.07 7.22
C SER A 637 -6.34 6.08 7.88
N LYS A 638 -5.97 5.00 7.20
CA LYS A 638 -5.00 4.02 7.68
C LYS A 638 -3.55 4.44 7.38
N PHE A 639 -3.32 5.45 6.53
CA PHE A 639 -1.99 6.02 6.28
C PHE A 639 -1.61 7.11 7.28
N ARG A 640 -2.12 7.02 8.48
CA ARG A 640 -1.75 7.82 9.61
C ARG A 640 -0.71 7.07 10.44
N PHE A 641 0.51 7.62 10.54
CA PHE A 641 1.63 6.93 11.18
C PHE A 641 1.63 7.17 12.68
N ASN A 642 1.40 6.11 13.42
CA ASN A 642 1.50 6.14 14.88
C ASN A 642 2.94 6.40 15.34
N PRO A 643 3.15 6.87 16.60
CA PRO A 643 4.47 6.92 17.20
C PRO A 643 5.22 5.59 17.07
N GLY A 644 6.51 5.67 16.73
CA GLY A 644 7.36 4.51 16.45
C GLY A 644 7.57 4.23 14.96
N ASP A 645 7.88 3.00 14.63
CA ASP A 645 8.26 2.59 13.28
C ASP A 645 7.06 2.11 12.47
N THR A 646 6.90 2.61 11.26
CA THR A 646 5.94 2.13 10.26
C THR A 646 6.69 1.67 9.01
N LEU A 647 6.36 0.48 8.51
CA LEU A 647 6.88 -0.04 7.25
C LEU A 647 5.87 0.26 6.13
N ILE A 648 6.37 0.77 5.00
CA ILE A 648 5.60 0.98 3.78
C ILE A 648 6.20 0.13 2.68
N GLN A 649 5.37 -0.65 2.01
CA GLN A 649 5.75 -1.39 0.80
C GLN A 649 5.24 -0.63 -0.43
N MET A 650 6.10 -0.48 -1.44
CA MET A 650 5.77 0.10 -2.74
C MET A 650 5.61 -1.01 -3.77
N VAL A 651 4.54 -0.92 -4.57
CA VAL A 651 4.25 -1.90 -5.62
C VAL A 651 3.96 -1.15 -6.92
N PRO A 652 4.86 -1.23 -7.91
CA PRO A 652 4.61 -0.76 -9.27
C PRO A 652 3.74 -1.75 -10.06
N SER A 653 3.39 -1.43 -11.30
CA SER A 653 2.90 -2.43 -12.27
C SER A 653 3.87 -3.59 -12.42
N SER A 654 3.37 -4.79 -12.67
CA SER A 654 4.19 -6.01 -12.76
C SER A 654 5.25 -5.99 -13.88
N TRP A 655 5.08 -5.14 -14.87
CA TRP A 655 5.98 -4.91 -16.00
C TRP A 655 6.90 -3.69 -15.81
N ALA A 656 6.59 -2.81 -14.83
CA ALA A 656 7.31 -1.56 -14.61
C ALA A 656 8.57 -1.76 -13.77
N GLN A 657 9.51 -0.83 -13.92
CA GLN A 657 10.68 -0.74 -13.07
C GLN A 657 10.29 -0.18 -11.67
N PRO A 658 11.03 -0.52 -10.61
CA PRO A 658 10.89 0.15 -9.32
C PRO A 658 11.09 1.66 -9.47
N PHE A 659 10.39 2.43 -8.67
CA PHE A 659 10.47 3.90 -8.65
C PHE A 659 11.10 4.41 -7.36
N ALA A 660 11.70 5.61 -7.40
CA ALA A 660 12.15 6.29 -6.19
C ALA A 660 10.95 6.76 -5.39
N CYS A 661 10.96 6.52 -4.10
CA CYS A 661 9.91 6.97 -3.20
C CYS A 661 10.52 7.62 -1.95
N GLU A 662 10.03 8.81 -1.62
CA GLU A 662 10.38 9.53 -0.40
C GLU A 662 9.11 9.77 0.42
N VAL A 663 9.20 9.56 1.71
CA VAL A 663 8.15 9.83 2.68
C VAL A 663 8.62 10.96 3.59
N ALA A 664 7.91 12.07 3.54
CA ALA A 664 8.17 13.24 4.38
C ALA A 664 7.08 13.35 5.45
N LEU A 665 7.48 13.57 6.69
CA LEU A 665 6.55 13.79 7.80
C LEU A 665 7.04 14.88 8.73
N ARG A 666 6.10 15.58 9.37
CA ARG A 666 6.34 16.44 10.52
C ARG A 666 5.82 15.73 11.76
N GLU A 667 6.72 15.47 12.69
CA GLU A 667 6.35 14.85 13.96
C GLU A 667 5.43 15.77 14.76
N ALA A 668 4.58 15.17 15.57
CA ALA A 668 3.63 15.90 16.41
C ALA A 668 3.60 15.36 17.85
N TRP A 669 3.32 16.26 18.79
CA TRP A 669 3.27 15.95 20.21
C TRP A 669 1.99 16.49 20.84
N LEU A 670 1.44 15.66 21.75
CA LEU A 670 0.33 16.06 22.63
C LEU A 670 0.81 16.97 23.73
#